data_f3dd2639ff5820e0f22238295e9b81e3
#
_entry.id   f3dd2639ff5820e0f22238295e9b81e3
#
_cell.length_a   1.000
_cell.length_b   1.000
_cell.length_c   1.000
_cell.angle_alpha   90.00
_cell.angle_beta   90.00
_cell.angle_gamma   90.00
#
_symmetry.space_group_name_H-M   'P 1'
#
loop_
_entity.id
_entity.type
_entity.pdbx_description
1 polymer ?
#
loop_
_entity_poly.entity_id
_entity_poly.type
_entity_poly.pdbx_seq_one_letter_code
_entity_poly.pdbx_strand_id
1 'polypeptide(L)'
;MIIIIGLGLFAFIAEEMFRSCEATNNERRLQVGEVLGEKLSVQDFQSLIDEYQEVIKMTQGRDNLGEDEMNQLKDQVWNNYVNNAILESEAKKLGLTVTREELQNVLREGTNPILMQTPFVNQQTGRFDATLLTKFLDDYKKMEGGQNPQMAEQYNTIYKYWKFIEKSLRQQTLAMKYQNLLTGCLLSNPISAKMAFEGQTDESNIQLASMAYSTINDNDVKVSDADLKAKYDEQKEMYKQYVESRDIKYVEFQVLPSAADRKAMMATMTEAQQKLQAGNEPAEVVRKAQSQYAYVGLPVTRKAFPRDIAAKIDSMAVGQTTAPFETTADNTLNVVKLISKTQLPDSVEYRQIQIVGATVEAGRKTADSVYAALQAGAPFDSIAKKYSQTGAKQWLTTAMYENSQTVDADSKIYLETLNTLGVNEIKNISFAQGNVIVQVLSRKAMVDKYVAAVVKHTIDFSKATYSAAYNKFSQFVSGNQTVEDMEKNAGKFGYKVLERKDLFNSEHTVAGISSTGEAMKWIFDAKAGQVSPLYECGANDHLLVVAMTKIHPVGYRALDDVKDIVKAEVVRDKKYDMLKGKLAGAKSVADAKAKGARVDIVRQITFSAPVFVSSTGASEPALSGAVAATKKGAFCPSVIKGNAGAYMFQVVDKKQRQGAKYDEKAMEMQLRQQAMQAASRFMNELYIKADVVDNRYLFF
;
A
#
# COMPACT_ATOMS: atom_id res chain seq x y z
N MET A 1 -23.42 5.86 62.84
CA MET A 1 -24.47 5.61 61.84
C MET A 1 -24.20 6.34 60.51
N ILE A 2 -23.92 7.64 60.49
CA ILE A 2 -23.67 8.41 59.25
C ILE A 2 -22.45 7.91 58.44
N ILE A 3 -21.35 7.48 59.11
CA ILE A 3 -20.14 6.98 58.43
C ILE A 3 -20.39 5.62 57.74
N ILE A 4 -21.21 4.76 58.32
CA ILE A 4 -21.57 3.45 57.72
C ILE A 4 -22.44 3.63 56.47
N ILE A 5 -23.37 4.60 56.52
CA ILE A 5 -24.23 4.94 55.37
C ILE A 5 -23.40 5.58 54.26
N GLY A 6 -22.43 6.44 54.63
CA GLY A 6 -21.50 7.04 53.64
C GLY A 6 -20.58 6.02 52.94
N LEU A 7 -20.07 5.03 53.69
CA LEU A 7 -19.29 3.91 53.14
C LEU A 7 -20.13 2.99 52.26
N GLY A 8 -21.39 2.73 52.64
CA GLY A 8 -22.32 1.94 51.81
C GLY A 8 -22.69 2.64 50.51
N LEU A 9 -22.91 3.96 50.53
CA LEU A 9 -23.20 4.76 49.34
C LEU A 9 -21.99 4.86 48.42
N PHE A 10 -20.79 4.99 49.02
CA PHE A 10 -19.53 5.01 48.25
C PHE A 10 -19.25 3.65 47.59
N ALA A 11 -19.48 2.53 48.29
CA ALA A 11 -19.36 1.20 47.71
C ALA A 11 -20.36 0.97 46.58
N PHE A 12 -21.60 1.47 46.70
CA PHE A 12 -22.62 1.37 45.67
C PHE A 12 -22.26 2.21 44.42
N ILE A 13 -21.78 3.43 44.62
CA ILE A 13 -21.32 4.31 43.51
C ILE A 13 -20.08 3.72 42.84
N ALA A 14 -19.15 3.15 43.61
CA ALA A 14 -17.99 2.45 43.06
C ALA A 14 -18.40 1.21 42.25
N GLU A 15 -19.36 0.42 42.75
CA GLU A 15 -19.86 -0.75 42.00
C GLU A 15 -20.60 -0.34 40.73
N GLU A 16 -21.41 0.73 40.73
CA GLU A 16 -22.02 1.26 39.52
C GLU A 16 -20.99 1.83 38.54
N MET A 17 -19.94 2.49 39.03
CA MET A 17 -18.83 2.92 38.17
C MET A 17 -18.07 1.72 37.54
N PHE A 18 -17.80 0.65 38.29
CA PHE A 18 -17.20 -0.56 37.77
C PHE A 18 -18.10 -1.27 36.74
N ARG A 19 -19.38 -1.39 37.01
CA ARG A 19 -20.38 -1.96 36.07
C ARG A 19 -20.55 -1.09 34.83
N SER A 20 -20.50 0.23 34.96
CA SER A 20 -20.49 1.16 33.83
C SER A 20 -19.24 1.03 32.97
N CYS A 21 -18.07 0.85 33.59
CA CYS A 21 -16.83 0.58 32.85
C CYS A 21 -16.82 -0.77 32.12
N GLU A 22 -17.37 -1.84 32.73
CA GLU A 22 -17.53 -3.14 32.07
C GLU A 22 -18.56 -3.11 30.93
N ALA A 23 -19.70 -2.42 31.16
CA ALA A 23 -20.71 -2.23 30.12
C ALA A 23 -20.15 -1.43 28.92
N THR A 24 -19.40 -0.36 29.18
CA THR A 24 -18.77 0.46 28.15
C THR A 24 -17.67 -0.31 27.38
N ASN A 25 -16.91 -1.17 28.06
CA ASN A 25 -15.94 -2.05 27.39
C ASN A 25 -16.61 -3.15 26.57
N ASN A 26 -17.73 -3.71 27.03
CA ASN A 26 -18.49 -4.69 26.26
C ASN A 26 -19.16 -4.05 25.03
N GLU A 27 -19.67 -2.83 25.14
CA GLU A 27 -20.22 -2.10 23.99
C GLU A 27 -19.12 -1.76 22.94
N ARG A 28 -17.92 -1.36 23.38
CA ARG A 28 -16.79 -1.12 22.49
C ARG A 28 -16.37 -2.38 21.72
N ARG A 29 -16.48 -3.55 22.34
CA ARG A 29 -16.17 -4.85 21.71
C ARG A 29 -17.19 -5.31 20.67
N LEU A 30 -18.30 -4.60 20.47
CA LEU A 30 -19.30 -4.89 19.46
C LEU A 30 -19.33 -3.86 18.34
N GLN A 31 -18.48 -2.82 18.41
CA GLN A 31 -18.48 -1.68 17.50
C GLN A 31 -17.09 -1.47 16.92
N VAL A 32 -17.01 -1.49 15.62
CA VAL A 32 -15.76 -1.18 14.87
C VAL A 32 -15.36 0.27 15.03
N GLY A 33 -16.33 1.15 15.25
CA GLY A 33 -16.09 2.55 15.50
C GLY A 33 -17.37 3.38 15.55
N GLU A 34 -17.18 4.70 15.68
CA GLU A 34 -18.27 5.68 15.74
C GLU A 34 -17.90 6.90 14.91
N VAL A 35 -18.86 7.44 14.16
CA VAL A 35 -18.69 8.64 13.33
C VAL A 35 -19.89 9.56 13.55
N LEU A 36 -19.66 10.79 13.99
CA LEU A 36 -20.73 11.78 14.27
C LEU A 36 -21.80 11.27 15.26
N GLY A 37 -21.42 10.38 16.19
CA GLY A 37 -22.34 9.77 17.14
C GLY A 37 -23.06 8.51 16.63
N GLU A 38 -22.88 8.17 15.35
CA GLU A 38 -23.43 6.93 14.76
C GLU A 38 -22.43 5.79 14.88
N LYS A 39 -22.87 4.68 15.49
CA LYS A 39 -22.04 3.51 15.79
C LYS A 39 -22.07 2.54 14.62
N LEU A 40 -20.90 2.05 14.20
CA LEU A 40 -20.75 1.02 13.17
C LEU A 40 -20.49 -0.34 13.84
N SER A 41 -21.41 -1.29 13.66
CA SER A 41 -21.24 -2.64 14.19
C SER A 41 -20.18 -3.42 13.41
N VAL A 42 -19.62 -4.48 14.05
CA VAL A 42 -18.70 -5.42 13.39
C VAL A 42 -19.37 -6.10 12.19
N GLN A 43 -20.65 -6.45 12.33
CA GLN A 43 -21.42 -7.13 11.27
C GLN A 43 -21.63 -6.22 10.05
N ASP A 44 -22.00 -4.94 10.29
CA ASP A 44 -22.19 -3.98 9.19
C ASP A 44 -20.87 -3.69 8.47
N PHE A 45 -19.78 -3.55 9.24
CA PHE A 45 -18.46 -3.34 8.66
C PHE A 45 -17.97 -4.56 7.85
N GLN A 46 -18.20 -5.79 8.37
CA GLN A 46 -17.89 -7.00 7.62
C GLN A 46 -18.68 -7.06 6.32
N SER A 47 -19.97 -6.70 6.36
CA SER A 47 -20.79 -6.65 5.14
C SER A 47 -20.25 -5.66 4.10
N LEU A 48 -19.69 -4.53 4.54
CA LEU A 48 -19.02 -3.58 3.65
C LEU A 48 -17.72 -4.17 3.06
N ILE A 49 -16.91 -4.87 3.87
CA ILE A 49 -15.70 -5.56 3.39
C ILE A 49 -16.07 -6.60 2.33
N ASP A 50 -17.10 -7.42 2.60
CA ASP A 50 -17.55 -8.47 1.67
C ASP A 50 -18.03 -7.86 0.35
N GLU A 51 -18.74 -6.70 0.39
CA GLU A 51 -19.15 -5.96 -0.82
C GLU A 51 -17.95 -5.57 -1.68
N TYR A 52 -16.86 -5.07 -1.06
CA TYR A 52 -15.62 -4.69 -1.76
C TYR A 52 -14.83 -5.90 -2.26
N GLN A 53 -14.80 -7.00 -1.50
CA GLN A 53 -14.14 -8.24 -1.95
C GLN A 53 -14.83 -8.82 -3.19
N GLU A 54 -16.16 -8.85 -3.24
CA GLU A 54 -16.92 -9.28 -4.42
C GLU A 54 -16.57 -8.41 -5.65
N VAL A 55 -16.37 -7.12 -5.46
CA VAL A 55 -15.93 -6.21 -6.53
C VAL A 55 -14.53 -6.57 -7.02
N ILE A 56 -13.57 -6.84 -6.11
CA ILE A 56 -12.20 -7.25 -6.46
C ILE A 56 -12.22 -8.58 -7.21
N LYS A 57 -12.98 -9.55 -6.73
CA LYS A 57 -13.19 -10.85 -7.38
C LYS A 57 -13.70 -10.69 -8.81
N MET A 58 -14.68 -9.84 -9.00
CA MET A 58 -15.30 -9.63 -10.31
C MET A 58 -14.39 -8.85 -11.28
N THR A 59 -13.64 -7.86 -10.78
CA THR A 59 -12.82 -6.99 -11.64
C THR A 59 -11.42 -7.54 -11.91
N GLN A 60 -10.86 -8.31 -10.97
CA GLN A 60 -9.50 -8.83 -11.04
C GLN A 60 -9.42 -10.36 -11.14
N GLY A 61 -10.53 -11.08 -10.96
CA GLY A 61 -10.56 -12.55 -10.97
C GLY A 61 -9.81 -13.19 -9.77
N ARG A 62 -9.66 -12.48 -8.66
CA ARG A 62 -8.92 -12.93 -7.48
C ARG A 62 -9.87 -13.20 -6.33
N ASP A 63 -9.86 -14.43 -5.82
CA ASP A 63 -10.72 -14.84 -4.69
C ASP A 63 -10.05 -14.64 -3.33
N ASN A 64 -8.73 -14.68 -3.25
CA ASN A 64 -7.97 -14.59 -2.00
C ASN A 64 -7.02 -13.39 -2.02
N LEU A 65 -7.12 -12.58 -0.98
CA LEU A 65 -6.19 -11.49 -0.67
C LEU A 65 -5.22 -11.94 0.42
N GLY A 66 -3.96 -11.54 0.31
CA GLY A 66 -2.99 -11.70 1.38
C GLY A 66 -3.33 -10.81 2.59
N GLU A 67 -2.66 -11.04 3.72
CA GLU A 67 -2.89 -10.28 4.97
C GLU A 67 -2.78 -8.77 4.76
N ASP A 68 -1.69 -8.31 4.11
CA ASP A 68 -1.45 -6.89 3.86
C ASP A 68 -2.51 -6.28 2.92
N GLU A 69 -2.90 -7.02 1.87
CA GLU A 69 -3.93 -6.57 0.94
C GLU A 69 -5.31 -6.48 1.64
N MET A 70 -5.60 -7.43 2.53
CA MET A 70 -6.82 -7.42 3.33
C MET A 70 -6.84 -6.25 4.31
N ASN A 71 -5.72 -5.94 4.97
CA ASN A 71 -5.61 -4.80 5.86
C ASN A 71 -5.78 -3.47 5.09
N GLN A 72 -5.17 -3.34 3.92
CA GLN A 72 -5.38 -2.19 3.03
C GLN A 72 -6.84 -2.05 2.59
N LEU A 73 -7.51 -3.16 2.27
CA LEU A 73 -8.92 -3.16 1.93
C LEU A 73 -9.78 -2.68 3.10
N LYS A 74 -9.54 -3.18 4.32
CA LYS A 74 -10.24 -2.75 5.52
C LYS A 74 -10.05 -1.26 5.79
N ASP A 75 -8.83 -0.74 5.60
CA ASP A 75 -8.55 0.69 5.72
C ASP A 75 -9.30 1.50 4.67
N GLN A 76 -9.33 1.04 3.44
CA GLN A 76 -10.06 1.71 2.36
C GLN A 76 -11.56 1.74 2.65
N VAL A 77 -12.14 0.63 3.11
CA VAL A 77 -13.57 0.53 3.46
C VAL A 77 -13.89 1.47 4.61
N TRP A 78 -13.06 1.48 5.67
CA TRP A 78 -13.23 2.38 6.80
C TRP A 78 -13.14 3.85 6.39
N ASN A 79 -12.09 4.23 5.67
CA ASN A 79 -11.90 5.61 5.23
C ASN A 79 -13.04 6.07 4.32
N ASN A 80 -13.52 5.21 3.42
CA ASN A 80 -14.68 5.51 2.58
C ASN A 80 -15.95 5.69 3.42
N TYR A 81 -16.19 4.81 4.40
CA TYR A 81 -17.33 4.92 5.31
C TYR A 81 -17.32 6.24 6.06
N VAL A 82 -16.19 6.55 6.73
CA VAL A 82 -16.03 7.79 7.52
C VAL A 82 -16.20 9.04 6.64
N ASN A 83 -15.50 9.09 5.51
CA ASN A 83 -15.57 10.23 4.60
C ASN A 83 -16.99 10.44 4.04
N ASN A 84 -17.67 9.36 3.69
CA ASN A 84 -19.05 9.45 3.19
C ASN A 84 -20.02 9.90 4.29
N ALA A 85 -19.92 9.37 5.50
CA ALA A 85 -20.77 9.77 6.62
C ALA A 85 -20.62 11.26 6.96
N ILE A 86 -19.36 11.75 7.02
CA ILE A 86 -19.05 13.17 7.24
C ILE A 86 -19.62 14.02 6.10
N LEU A 87 -19.36 13.63 4.85
CA LEU A 87 -19.80 14.38 3.68
C LEU A 87 -21.33 14.44 3.57
N GLU A 88 -22.02 13.33 3.81
CA GLU A 88 -23.47 13.25 3.80
C GLU A 88 -24.07 14.15 4.88
N SER A 89 -23.49 14.17 6.08
CA SER A 89 -23.90 15.06 7.17
C SER A 89 -23.74 16.53 6.79
N GLU A 90 -22.58 16.91 6.25
CA GLU A 90 -22.32 18.30 5.83
C GLU A 90 -23.19 18.71 4.65
N ALA A 91 -23.33 17.84 3.65
CA ALA A 91 -24.21 18.07 2.51
C ALA A 91 -25.67 18.27 2.94
N LYS A 92 -26.15 17.45 3.91
CA LYS A 92 -27.50 17.59 4.47
C LYS A 92 -27.73 18.93 5.17
N LYS A 93 -26.73 19.43 5.91
CA LYS A 93 -26.78 20.77 6.55
C LYS A 93 -26.94 21.90 5.53
N LEU A 94 -26.37 21.71 4.32
CA LEU A 94 -26.43 22.66 3.22
C LEU A 94 -27.61 22.45 2.26
N GLY A 95 -28.45 21.42 2.51
CA GLY A 95 -29.53 21.04 1.60
C GLY A 95 -29.07 20.46 0.27
N LEU A 96 -27.80 20.00 0.17
CA LEU A 96 -27.27 19.36 -1.04
C LEU A 96 -27.77 17.93 -1.12
N THR A 97 -28.32 17.58 -2.26
CA THR A 97 -28.76 16.21 -2.59
C THR A 97 -28.32 15.84 -3.99
N VAL A 98 -28.32 14.55 -4.32
CA VAL A 98 -28.10 14.08 -5.69
C VAL A 98 -29.43 13.60 -6.22
N THR A 99 -29.94 14.30 -7.24
CA THR A 99 -31.23 13.99 -7.84
C THR A 99 -31.13 12.81 -8.81
N ARG A 100 -32.28 12.24 -9.14
CA ARG A 100 -32.37 11.15 -10.12
C ARG A 100 -31.91 11.63 -11.52
N GLU A 101 -32.29 12.84 -11.88
CA GLU A 101 -31.96 13.46 -13.17
C GLU A 101 -30.43 13.69 -13.30
N GLU A 102 -29.77 14.12 -12.22
CA GLU A 102 -28.31 14.27 -12.20
C GLU A 102 -27.61 12.94 -12.46
N LEU A 103 -28.02 11.86 -11.79
CA LEU A 103 -27.45 10.51 -12.03
C LEU A 103 -27.73 10.04 -13.45
N GLN A 104 -28.94 10.25 -13.95
CA GLN A 104 -29.28 9.90 -15.35
C GLN A 104 -28.42 10.66 -16.35
N ASN A 105 -28.08 11.94 -16.09
CA ASN A 105 -27.17 12.70 -16.94
C ASN A 105 -25.77 12.12 -16.94
N VAL A 106 -25.22 11.75 -15.77
CA VAL A 106 -23.90 11.09 -15.69
C VAL A 106 -23.88 9.76 -16.45
N LEU A 107 -24.96 8.96 -16.34
CA LEU A 107 -25.08 7.71 -17.08
C LEU A 107 -25.20 7.95 -18.60
N ARG A 108 -25.89 9.02 -19.02
CA ARG A 108 -26.04 9.39 -20.44
C ARG A 108 -24.74 9.89 -21.05
N GLU A 109 -23.95 10.68 -20.32
CA GLU A 109 -22.62 11.11 -20.75
C GLU A 109 -21.66 9.94 -20.92
N GLY A 110 -21.75 8.94 -20.05
CA GLY A 110 -21.02 7.68 -20.14
C GLY A 110 -19.49 7.81 -20.05
N THR A 111 -18.98 8.92 -19.53
CA THR A 111 -17.53 9.24 -19.47
C THR A 111 -16.93 9.12 -18.08
N ASN A 112 -17.76 8.89 -17.06
CA ASN A 112 -17.26 8.76 -15.70
C ASN A 112 -16.35 7.52 -15.57
N PRO A 113 -15.14 7.65 -15.00
CA PRO A 113 -14.18 6.55 -14.90
C PRO A 113 -14.72 5.30 -14.21
N ILE A 114 -15.59 5.44 -13.21
CA ILE A 114 -16.17 4.28 -12.51
C ILE A 114 -17.10 3.48 -13.42
N LEU A 115 -17.80 4.13 -14.34
CA LEU A 115 -18.69 3.48 -15.31
C LEU A 115 -17.90 2.71 -16.37
N MET A 116 -16.66 3.16 -16.66
CA MET A 116 -15.78 2.50 -17.64
C MET A 116 -15.24 1.15 -17.16
N GLN A 117 -15.38 0.84 -15.88
CA GLN A 117 -14.98 -0.46 -15.30
C GLN A 117 -16.12 -1.48 -15.30
N THR A 118 -17.32 -1.08 -15.77
CA THR A 118 -18.48 -1.96 -15.79
C THR A 118 -18.55 -2.79 -17.09
N PRO A 119 -19.24 -3.93 -17.10
CA PRO A 119 -19.46 -4.72 -18.31
C PRO A 119 -20.39 -4.04 -19.33
N PHE A 120 -20.89 -2.85 -19.04
CA PHE A 120 -21.79 -2.06 -19.88
C PHE A 120 -21.07 -1.04 -20.77
N VAL A 121 -19.77 -1.24 -21.01
CA VAL A 121 -18.98 -0.41 -21.94
C VAL A 121 -19.17 -0.92 -23.37
N ASN A 122 -19.55 -0.03 -24.27
CA ASN A 122 -19.65 -0.33 -25.70
C ASN A 122 -18.23 -0.41 -26.29
N GLN A 123 -17.86 -1.56 -26.79
CA GLN A 123 -16.52 -1.83 -27.33
C GLN A 123 -16.14 -0.98 -28.55
N GLN A 124 -17.12 -0.48 -29.29
CA GLN A 124 -16.88 0.35 -30.49
C GLN A 124 -16.58 1.82 -30.10
N THR A 125 -17.30 2.35 -29.09
CA THR A 125 -17.19 3.74 -28.68
C THR A 125 -16.23 3.93 -27.51
N GLY A 126 -15.92 2.85 -26.78
CA GLY A 126 -15.14 2.90 -25.54
C GLY A 126 -15.84 3.64 -24.41
N ARG A 127 -17.16 3.84 -24.46
CA ARG A 127 -17.96 4.57 -23.45
C ARG A 127 -18.99 3.66 -22.81
N PHE A 128 -19.40 4.01 -21.62
CA PHE A 128 -20.55 3.36 -20.98
C PHE A 128 -21.82 3.57 -21.82
N ASP A 129 -22.62 2.50 -21.98
CA ASP A 129 -23.86 2.51 -22.74
C ASP A 129 -25.04 2.17 -21.84
N ALA A 130 -25.84 3.19 -21.52
CA ALA A 130 -27.02 3.05 -20.68
C ALA A 130 -28.08 2.06 -21.26
N THR A 131 -28.07 1.80 -22.59
CA THR A 131 -29.00 0.84 -23.21
C THR A 131 -28.61 -0.59 -22.87
N LEU A 132 -27.29 -0.90 -22.78
CA LEU A 132 -26.78 -2.20 -22.32
C LEU A 132 -27.19 -2.47 -20.88
N LEU A 133 -27.04 -1.45 -20.01
CA LEU A 133 -27.49 -1.55 -18.63
C LEU A 133 -29.01 -1.79 -18.54
N THR A 134 -29.82 -1.01 -19.28
CA THR A 134 -31.27 -1.15 -19.23
C THR A 134 -31.68 -2.55 -19.66
N LYS A 135 -31.11 -3.06 -20.77
CA LYS A 135 -31.35 -4.42 -21.23
C LYS A 135 -30.99 -5.46 -20.17
N PHE A 136 -29.80 -5.30 -19.53
CA PHE A 136 -29.39 -6.21 -18.47
C PHE A 136 -30.38 -6.20 -17.29
N LEU A 137 -30.82 -5.03 -16.83
CA LEU A 137 -31.78 -4.92 -15.74
C LEU A 137 -33.12 -5.53 -16.04
N ASP A 138 -33.61 -5.42 -17.30
CA ASP A 138 -34.83 -6.04 -17.76
C ASP A 138 -34.69 -7.57 -17.82
N ASP A 139 -33.55 -8.07 -18.28
CA ASP A 139 -33.26 -9.50 -18.34
C ASP A 139 -33.08 -10.08 -16.91
N TYR A 140 -32.42 -9.36 -16.00
CA TYR A 140 -32.30 -9.74 -14.59
C TYR A 140 -33.68 -9.94 -13.94
N LYS A 141 -34.61 -9.00 -14.12
CA LYS A 141 -35.98 -9.13 -13.59
C LYS A 141 -36.73 -10.36 -14.12
N LYS A 142 -36.47 -10.77 -15.36
CA LYS A 142 -37.07 -11.98 -15.95
C LYS A 142 -36.43 -13.27 -15.41
N MET A 143 -35.18 -13.20 -14.97
CA MET A 143 -34.47 -14.36 -14.42
C MET A 143 -34.83 -14.62 -12.94
N GLU A 144 -35.41 -13.63 -12.24
CA GLU A 144 -35.88 -13.77 -10.84
C GLU A 144 -37.01 -14.81 -10.79
N GLY A 145 -36.70 -16.09 -10.48
CA GLY A 145 -37.59 -17.23 -10.50
C GLY A 145 -37.39 -18.21 -11.68
N GLY A 146 -36.33 -18.02 -12.48
CA GLY A 146 -36.01 -18.88 -13.64
C GLY A 146 -35.47 -20.27 -13.28
N GLN A 147 -35.60 -21.23 -14.21
CA GLN A 147 -35.24 -22.64 -14.02
C GLN A 147 -33.72 -22.95 -14.11
N ASN A 148 -32.85 -21.95 -14.33
CA ASN A 148 -31.40 -22.16 -14.47
C ASN A 148 -30.62 -21.45 -13.33
N PRO A 149 -30.25 -22.18 -12.24
CA PRO A 149 -29.58 -21.59 -11.08
C PRO A 149 -28.22 -20.93 -11.39
N GLN A 150 -27.43 -21.51 -12.28
CA GLN A 150 -26.10 -20.98 -12.64
C GLN A 150 -26.20 -19.63 -13.35
N MET A 151 -27.18 -19.49 -14.28
CA MET A 151 -27.39 -18.24 -14.99
C MET A 151 -27.96 -17.17 -14.06
N ALA A 152 -28.85 -17.54 -13.15
CA ALA A 152 -29.40 -16.63 -12.14
C ALA A 152 -28.30 -16.09 -11.20
N GLU A 153 -27.32 -16.93 -10.82
CA GLU A 153 -26.19 -16.53 -9.99
C GLU A 153 -25.25 -15.53 -10.69
N GLN A 154 -24.95 -15.76 -11.98
CA GLN A 154 -24.15 -14.81 -12.77
C GLN A 154 -24.84 -13.44 -12.89
N TYR A 155 -26.14 -13.43 -13.20
CA TYR A 155 -26.90 -12.18 -13.26
C TYR A 155 -26.95 -11.47 -11.90
N ASN A 156 -27.12 -12.21 -10.81
CA ASN A 156 -27.12 -11.66 -9.45
C ASN A 156 -25.78 -11.02 -9.07
N THR A 157 -24.66 -11.65 -9.44
CA THR A 157 -23.32 -11.10 -9.22
C THR A 157 -23.13 -9.78 -9.96
N ILE A 158 -23.50 -9.71 -11.24
CA ILE A 158 -23.43 -8.47 -12.03
C ILE A 158 -24.37 -7.40 -11.46
N TYR A 159 -25.56 -7.80 -10.99
CA TYR A 159 -26.51 -6.87 -10.36
C TYR A 159 -25.98 -6.28 -9.05
N LYS A 160 -25.39 -7.11 -8.18
CA LYS A 160 -24.74 -6.64 -6.94
C LYS A 160 -23.61 -5.64 -7.25
N TYR A 161 -22.78 -5.97 -8.25
CA TYR A 161 -21.73 -5.07 -8.72
C TYR A 161 -22.30 -3.74 -9.22
N TRP A 162 -23.39 -3.79 -10.01
CA TRP A 162 -24.06 -2.57 -10.46
C TRP A 162 -24.60 -1.73 -9.30
N LYS A 163 -25.19 -2.36 -8.28
CA LYS A 163 -25.65 -1.65 -7.07
C LYS A 163 -24.52 -0.95 -6.34
N PHE A 164 -23.35 -1.59 -6.24
CA PHE A 164 -22.14 -0.97 -5.71
C PHE A 164 -21.71 0.25 -6.54
N ILE A 165 -21.69 0.13 -7.86
CA ILE A 165 -21.36 1.23 -8.77
C ILE A 165 -22.37 2.38 -8.65
N GLU A 166 -23.66 2.10 -8.60
CA GLU A 166 -24.72 3.13 -8.42
C GLU A 166 -24.54 3.89 -7.11
N LYS A 167 -24.28 3.19 -6.00
CA LYS A 167 -23.98 3.77 -4.69
C LYS A 167 -22.74 4.66 -4.74
N SER A 168 -21.65 4.14 -5.29
CA SER A 168 -20.38 4.85 -5.44
C SER A 168 -20.50 6.09 -6.33
N LEU A 169 -21.26 5.99 -7.43
CA LEU A 169 -21.52 7.11 -8.33
C LEU A 169 -22.31 8.23 -7.63
N ARG A 170 -23.30 7.86 -6.82
CA ARG A 170 -24.07 8.84 -6.02
C ARG A 170 -23.17 9.55 -5.03
N GLN A 171 -22.34 8.82 -4.28
CA GLN A 171 -21.41 9.35 -3.32
C GLN A 171 -20.38 10.27 -3.98
N GLN A 172 -19.80 9.84 -5.10
CA GLN A 172 -18.86 10.65 -5.88
C GLN A 172 -19.52 11.95 -6.39
N THR A 173 -20.76 11.87 -6.88
CA THR A 173 -21.50 13.04 -7.36
C THR A 173 -21.77 14.03 -6.22
N LEU A 174 -22.15 13.53 -5.04
CA LEU A 174 -22.34 14.37 -3.85
C LEU A 174 -21.03 15.03 -3.41
N ALA A 175 -19.94 14.28 -3.39
CA ALA A 175 -18.61 14.78 -3.06
C ALA A 175 -18.18 15.90 -4.01
N MET A 176 -18.38 15.72 -5.33
CA MET A 176 -18.08 16.75 -6.32
C MET A 176 -18.94 17.99 -6.15
N LYS A 177 -20.24 17.85 -5.85
CA LYS A 177 -21.12 19.00 -5.58
C LYS A 177 -20.63 19.79 -4.37
N TYR A 178 -20.32 19.11 -3.29
CA TYR A 178 -19.81 19.73 -2.07
C TYR A 178 -18.46 20.43 -2.32
N GLN A 179 -17.54 19.74 -2.99
CA GLN A 179 -16.23 20.31 -3.35
C GLN A 179 -16.36 21.51 -4.29
N ASN A 180 -17.26 21.45 -5.28
CA ASN A 180 -17.54 22.57 -6.19
C ASN A 180 -18.13 23.79 -5.45
N LEU A 181 -18.99 23.55 -4.46
CA LEU A 181 -19.51 24.61 -3.61
C LEU A 181 -18.39 25.28 -2.82
N LEU A 182 -17.54 24.49 -2.14
CA LEU A 182 -16.38 25.01 -1.39
C LEU A 182 -15.43 25.80 -2.29
N THR A 183 -15.05 25.23 -3.42
CA THR A 183 -14.14 25.88 -4.37
C THR A 183 -14.79 27.10 -5.04
N GLY A 184 -16.10 27.09 -5.20
CA GLY A 184 -16.88 28.24 -5.68
C GLY A 184 -16.90 29.40 -4.70
N CYS A 185 -16.72 29.15 -3.39
CA CYS A 185 -16.57 30.19 -2.37
C CYS A 185 -15.15 30.77 -2.31
N LEU A 186 -14.16 30.09 -2.89
CA LEU A 186 -12.76 30.55 -2.93
C LEU A 186 -12.56 31.44 -4.17
N LEU A 187 -13.01 32.69 -4.04
CA LEU A 187 -12.95 33.66 -5.14
C LEU A 187 -11.57 34.31 -5.17
N SER A 188 -10.92 34.30 -6.34
CA SER A 188 -9.88 35.26 -6.66
C SER A 188 -10.53 36.54 -7.21
N ASN A 189 -9.83 37.67 -7.07
CA ASN A 189 -10.26 38.96 -7.61
C ASN A 189 -9.06 39.66 -8.25
N PRO A 190 -9.29 40.67 -9.13
CA PRO A 190 -8.20 41.36 -9.82
C PRO A 190 -7.17 42.01 -8.88
N ILE A 191 -7.58 42.46 -7.69
CA ILE A 191 -6.66 43.05 -6.70
C ILE A 191 -5.73 41.96 -6.15
N SER A 192 -6.27 40.79 -5.72
CA SER A 192 -5.48 39.69 -5.23
C SER A 192 -4.55 39.14 -6.31
N ALA A 193 -5.02 39.06 -7.56
CA ALA A 193 -4.22 38.64 -8.70
C ALA A 193 -3.04 39.58 -8.95
N LYS A 194 -3.29 40.92 -8.90
CA LYS A 194 -2.24 41.88 -9.04
C LYS A 194 -1.22 41.82 -7.90
N MET A 195 -1.69 41.76 -6.65
CA MET A 195 -0.81 41.60 -5.48
C MET A 195 0.04 40.32 -5.54
N ALA A 196 -0.53 39.20 -5.98
CA ALA A 196 0.21 37.96 -6.16
C ALA A 196 1.27 38.07 -7.24
N PHE A 197 0.93 38.70 -8.38
CA PHE A 197 1.89 38.97 -9.45
C PHE A 197 3.04 39.87 -8.96
N GLU A 198 2.74 40.99 -8.30
CA GLU A 198 3.75 41.89 -7.73
C GLU A 198 4.62 41.15 -6.71
N GLY A 199 4.01 40.34 -5.83
CA GLY A 199 4.73 39.53 -4.85
C GLY A 199 5.69 38.49 -5.46
N GLN A 200 5.43 38.03 -6.67
CA GLN A 200 6.29 37.08 -7.41
C GLN A 200 7.34 37.79 -8.28
N THR A 201 7.07 39.00 -8.72
CA THR A 201 7.88 39.66 -9.77
C THR A 201 8.61 40.92 -9.29
N ASP A 202 8.18 41.55 -8.19
CA ASP A 202 8.89 42.65 -7.59
C ASP A 202 10.13 42.14 -6.86
N GLU A 203 11.27 42.40 -7.45
CA GLU A 203 12.58 41.98 -6.97
C GLU A 203 13.27 43.10 -6.21
N SER A 204 13.79 42.76 -5.04
CA SER A 204 14.62 43.67 -4.26
C SER A 204 16.06 43.13 -4.15
N ASN A 205 17.03 44.05 -4.28
CA ASN A 205 18.43 43.81 -3.97
C ASN A 205 18.78 44.50 -2.66
N ILE A 206 19.44 43.80 -1.76
CA ILE A 206 19.78 44.32 -0.43
C ILE A 206 21.25 44.20 -0.10
N GLN A 207 21.76 45.07 0.71
CA GLN A 207 22.90 44.81 1.56
C GLN A 207 22.37 44.21 2.86
N LEU A 208 22.79 42.99 3.17
CA LEU A 208 22.34 42.21 4.31
C LEU A 208 23.43 42.16 5.36
N ALA A 209 23.13 42.55 6.60
CA ALA A 209 23.93 42.30 7.77
C ALA A 209 23.31 41.13 8.55
N SER A 210 24.01 40.03 8.71
CA SER A 210 23.51 38.81 9.33
C SER A 210 24.37 38.40 10.54
N MET A 211 23.71 37.92 11.59
CA MET A 211 24.35 37.25 12.74
C MET A 211 23.67 35.91 12.96
N ALA A 212 24.41 34.81 12.70
CA ALA A 212 23.89 33.47 12.85
C ALA A 212 23.71 33.08 14.32
N TYR A 213 22.64 32.36 14.65
CA TYR A 213 22.42 31.80 16.00
C TYR A 213 23.54 30.84 16.42
N SER A 214 24.15 30.17 15.46
CA SER A 214 25.30 29.27 15.69
C SER A 214 26.56 29.97 16.26
N THR A 215 26.63 31.32 16.24
CA THR A 215 27.69 32.09 16.88
C THR A 215 27.58 32.14 18.42
N ILE A 216 26.45 31.71 18.95
CA ILE A 216 26.23 31.60 20.40
C ILE A 216 26.09 30.11 20.71
N ASN A 217 26.92 29.63 21.67
CA ASN A 217 26.82 28.24 22.10
C ASN A 217 25.53 28.03 22.88
N ASP A 218 24.86 26.88 22.66
CA ASP A 218 23.62 26.53 23.36
C ASP A 218 23.82 26.49 24.90
N ASN A 219 24.99 26.08 25.35
CA ASN A 219 25.34 26.00 26.77
C ASN A 219 25.44 27.39 27.46
N ASP A 220 25.61 28.45 26.67
CA ASP A 220 25.64 29.83 27.16
C ASP A 220 24.24 30.40 27.35
N VAL A 221 23.21 29.69 26.87
CA VAL A 221 21.80 30.11 26.91
C VAL A 221 21.10 29.44 28.10
N LYS A 222 20.87 30.20 29.16
CA LYS A 222 20.13 29.70 30.32
C LYS A 222 18.63 29.58 30.00
N VAL A 223 18.11 28.38 30.10
CA VAL A 223 16.68 28.08 29.94
C VAL A 223 16.13 27.65 31.30
N SER A 224 15.12 28.34 31.79
CA SER A 224 14.41 27.98 33.03
C SER A 224 13.12 27.23 32.72
N ASP A 225 12.58 26.54 33.72
CA ASP A 225 11.27 25.87 33.57
C ASP A 225 10.14 26.89 33.32
N ALA A 226 10.26 28.11 33.82
CA ALA A 226 9.31 29.17 33.52
C ALA A 226 9.34 29.58 32.04
N ASP A 227 10.52 29.63 31.40
CA ASP A 227 10.67 29.90 29.98
C ASP A 227 10.03 28.79 29.15
N LEU A 228 10.27 27.52 29.52
CA LEU A 228 9.68 26.37 28.84
C LEU A 228 8.17 26.38 28.94
N LYS A 229 7.64 26.63 30.15
CA LYS A 229 6.20 26.70 30.36
C LYS A 229 5.57 27.83 29.56
N ALA A 230 6.14 29.04 29.59
CA ALA A 230 5.64 30.19 28.84
C ALA A 230 5.60 29.91 27.32
N LYS A 231 6.66 29.30 26.78
CA LYS A 231 6.74 28.97 25.36
C LYS A 231 5.76 27.84 24.97
N TYR A 232 5.62 26.85 25.83
CA TYR A 232 4.63 25.79 25.65
C TYR A 232 3.21 26.36 25.64
N ASP A 233 2.87 27.23 26.61
CA ASP A 233 1.54 27.84 26.70
C ASP A 233 1.24 28.74 25.48
N GLU A 234 2.25 29.45 24.93
CA GLU A 234 2.16 30.23 23.69
C GLU A 234 1.83 29.35 22.47
N GLN A 235 2.40 28.15 22.41
CA GLN A 235 2.31 27.26 21.26
C GLN A 235 1.41 26.03 21.50
N LYS A 236 0.64 26.02 22.57
CA LYS A 236 -0.12 24.85 23.05
C LYS A 236 -0.96 24.19 21.97
N GLU A 237 -1.60 24.99 21.09
CA GLU A 237 -2.41 24.46 20.00
C GLU A 237 -1.60 23.63 18.97
N MET A 238 -0.29 23.87 18.86
CA MET A 238 0.60 23.06 17.99
C MET A 238 0.82 21.65 18.53
N TYR A 239 0.62 21.46 19.84
CA TYR A 239 0.84 20.18 20.54
C TYR A 239 -0.46 19.43 20.81
N LYS A 240 -1.55 19.83 20.17
CA LYS A 240 -2.84 19.15 20.24
C LYS A 240 -2.84 17.94 19.34
N GLN A 241 -3.21 16.78 19.91
CA GLN A 241 -3.43 15.55 19.17
C GLN A 241 -4.91 15.14 19.25
N TYR A 242 -5.40 14.54 18.18
CA TYR A 242 -6.81 14.18 18.01
C TYR A 242 -7.04 12.67 18.08
N VAL A 243 -5.96 11.89 18.16
CA VAL A 243 -5.98 10.43 18.28
C VAL A 243 -5.04 10.02 19.39
N GLU A 244 -5.44 9.04 20.21
CA GLU A 244 -4.55 8.46 21.23
C GLU A 244 -3.36 7.78 20.56
N SER A 245 -2.15 7.95 21.15
CA SER A 245 -0.95 7.21 20.73
C SER A 245 -0.26 6.58 21.94
N ARG A 246 0.56 5.56 21.68
CA ARG A 246 1.27 4.78 22.69
C ARG A 246 2.76 4.72 22.38
N ASP A 247 3.59 4.92 23.42
CA ASP A 247 5.03 4.64 23.33
C ASP A 247 5.27 3.25 23.92
N ILE A 248 6.01 2.44 23.18
CA ILE A 248 6.36 1.09 23.59
C ILE A 248 7.86 0.85 23.48
N LYS A 249 8.35 -0.05 24.31
CA LYS A 249 9.62 -0.75 24.09
C LYS A 249 9.30 -2.19 23.76
N TYR A 250 10.10 -2.80 22.91
CA TYR A 250 9.85 -4.17 22.52
C TYR A 250 11.15 -4.93 22.27
N VAL A 251 11.07 -6.22 22.36
CA VAL A 251 12.12 -7.14 21.94
C VAL A 251 11.51 -8.06 20.90
N GLU A 252 12.14 -8.13 19.73
CA GLU A 252 11.82 -9.09 18.70
C GLU A 252 12.97 -10.06 18.49
N PHE A 253 12.67 -11.27 18.08
CA PHE A 253 13.64 -12.27 17.70
C PHE A 253 13.16 -13.05 16.50
N GLN A 254 13.85 -12.90 15.38
CA GLN A 254 13.57 -13.70 14.20
C GLN A 254 14.30 -15.04 14.31
N VAL A 255 13.56 -16.12 14.19
CA VAL A 255 14.10 -17.47 14.16
C VAL A 255 14.67 -17.76 12.79
N LEU A 256 15.98 -17.94 12.74
CA LEU A 256 16.71 -18.26 11.50
C LEU A 256 17.14 -19.73 11.48
N PRO A 257 17.30 -20.30 10.28
CA PRO A 257 17.80 -21.66 10.13
C PRO A 257 19.17 -21.83 10.78
N SER A 258 19.30 -22.84 11.63
CA SER A 258 20.56 -23.21 12.29
C SER A 258 21.56 -23.82 11.31
N ALA A 259 22.82 -23.94 11.71
CA ALA A 259 23.83 -24.66 10.94
C ALA A 259 23.45 -26.17 10.74
N ALA A 260 22.73 -26.74 11.69
CA ALA A 260 22.22 -28.11 11.58
C ALA A 260 21.11 -28.24 10.54
N ASP A 261 20.18 -27.25 10.49
CA ASP A 261 19.12 -27.19 9.49
C ASP A 261 19.69 -27.05 8.08
N ARG A 262 20.64 -26.12 7.89
CA ARG A 262 21.32 -25.94 6.60
C ARG A 262 22.06 -27.19 6.17
N LYS A 263 22.73 -27.93 7.10
CA LYS A 263 23.41 -29.16 6.81
C LYS A 263 22.43 -30.27 6.40
N ALA A 264 21.31 -30.38 7.11
CA ALA A 264 20.28 -31.40 6.78
C ALA A 264 19.67 -31.13 5.40
N MET A 265 19.36 -29.87 5.10
CA MET A 265 18.83 -29.47 3.79
C MET A 265 19.86 -29.73 2.68
N MET A 266 21.13 -29.36 2.89
CA MET A 266 22.19 -29.64 1.93
C MET A 266 22.31 -31.15 1.63
N ALA A 267 22.14 -32.00 2.64
CA ALA A 267 22.13 -33.45 2.44
C ALA A 267 20.96 -33.88 1.56
N THR A 268 19.76 -33.39 1.80
CA THR A 268 18.58 -33.64 0.97
C THR A 268 18.79 -33.21 -0.48
N MET A 269 19.36 -32.02 -0.70
CA MET A 269 19.63 -31.48 -2.03
C MET A 269 20.73 -32.33 -2.75
N THR A 270 21.73 -32.76 -2.01
CA THR A 270 22.79 -33.64 -2.55
C THR A 270 22.23 -35.02 -2.96
N GLU A 271 21.31 -35.59 -2.16
CA GLU A 271 20.59 -36.80 -2.53
C GLU A 271 19.77 -36.63 -3.81
N ALA A 272 19.04 -35.55 -3.93
CA ALA A 272 18.27 -35.21 -5.14
C ALA A 272 19.20 -35.05 -6.37
N GLN A 273 20.33 -34.36 -6.21
CA GLN A 273 21.37 -34.26 -7.25
C GLN A 273 21.83 -35.65 -7.73
N GLN A 274 22.22 -36.49 -6.80
CA GLN A 274 22.72 -37.86 -7.12
C GLN A 274 21.67 -38.68 -7.87
N LYS A 275 20.41 -38.65 -7.42
CA LYS A 275 19.29 -39.32 -8.09
C LYS A 275 19.07 -38.80 -9.51
N LEU A 276 19.09 -37.49 -9.69
CA LEU A 276 18.97 -36.90 -11.02
C LEU A 276 20.16 -37.26 -11.93
N GLN A 277 21.39 -37.29 -11.40
CA GLN A 277 22.59 -37.71 -12.13
C GLN A 277 22.54 -39.18 -12.54
N ALA A 278 22.05 -40.04 -11.66
CA ALA A 278 21.90 -41.47 -11.91
C ALA A 278 20.81 -41.82 -12.94
N GLY A 279 20.07 -40.82 -13.44
CA GLY A 279 19.05 -41.03 -14.47
C GLY A 279 17.68 -41.48 -13.93
N ASN A 280 17.44 -41.33 -12.62
CA ASN A 280 16.11 -41.59 -12.06
C ASN A 280 15.07 -40.66 -12.70
N GLU A 281 13.81 -41.11 -12.73
CA GLU A 281 12.70 -40.34 -13.33
C GLU A 281 12.57 -38.94 -12.69
N PRO A 282 12.75 -37.88 -13.47
CA PRO A 282 12.81 -36.51 -12.92
C PRO A 282 11.54 -36.10 -12.16
N ALA A 283 10.37 -36.51 -12.65
CA ALA A 283 9.08 -36.21 -12.00
C ALA A 283 9.04 -36.82 -10.57
N GLU A 284 9.54 -38.03 -10.41
CA GLU A 284 9.56 -38.72 -9.12
C GLU A 284 10.56 -38.08 -8.15
N VAL A 285 11.74 -37.70 -8.63
CA VAL A 285 12.77 -37.05 -7.81
C VAL A 285 12.28 -35.71 -7.32
N VAL A 286 11.74 -34.87 -8.21
CA VAL A 286 11.22 -33.54 -7.87
C VAL A 286 10.04 -33.63 -6.88
N ARG A 287 9.12 -34.58 -7.10
CA ARG A 287 7.99 -34.82 -6.21
C ARG A 287 8.41 -35.31 -4.83
N LYS A 288 9.32 -36.31 -4.76
CA LYS A 288 9.82 -36.85 -3.49
C LYS A 288 10.64 -35.84 -2.71
N ALA A 289 11.34 -34.96 -3.40
CA ALA A 289 12.06 -33.87 -2.78
C ALA A 289 11.11 -32.74 -2.35
N GLN A 290 9.81 -32.78 -2.62
CA GLN A 290 8.83 -31.73 -2.28
C GLN A 290 9.26 -30.34 -2.80
N SER A 291 9.76 -30.30 -4.03
CA SER A 291 10.22 -29.05 -4.64
C SER A 291 9.10 -28.03 -4.78
N GLN A 292 9.40 -26.76 -4.52
CA GLN A 292 8.51 -25.62 -4.77
C GLN A 292 8.26 -25.39 -6.27
N TYR A 293 9.14 -25.91 -7.13
CA TYR A 293 9.01 -25.81 -8.58
C TYR A 293 8.57 -27.17 -9.14
N ALA A 294 7.39 -27.20 -9.73
CA ALA A 294 6.84 -28.44 -10.27
C ALA A 294 7.56 -28.86 -11.56
N TYR A 295 7.76 -30.16 -11.74
CA TYR A 295 8.28 -30.74 -12.99
C TYR A 295 7.12 -31.17 -13.90
N VAL A 296 6.90 -30.44 -14.97
CA VAL A 296 5.84 -30.75 -15.97
C VAL A 296 6.41 -31.59 -17.11
N GLY A 297 7.70 -31.45 -17.41
CA GLY A 297 8.37 -32.21 -18.47
C GLY A 297 8.02 -31.78 -19.89
N LEU A 298 7.45 -30.59 -20.07
CA LEU A 298 7.17 -29.98 -21.37
C LEU A 298 8.28 -29.00 -21.77
N PRO A 299 8.53 -28.83 -23.11
CA PRO A 299 9.44 -27.81 -23.59
C PRO A 299 8.84 -26.42 -23.38
N VAL A 300 9.47 -25.61 -22.55
CA VAL A 300 9.06 -24.23 -22.21
C VAL A 300 10.16 -23.24 -22.54
N THR A 301 9.79 -21.96 -22.66
CA THR A 301 10.79 -20.92 -22.91
C THR A 301 11.62 -20.61 -21.67
N ARG A 302 12.72 -19.92 -21.84
CA ARG A 302 13.56 -19.44 -20.73
C ARG A 302 12.76 -18.63 -19.69
N LYS A 303 11.68 -17.95 -20.10
CA LYS A 303 10.85 -17.09 -19.26
C LYS A 303 10.03 -17.87 -18.21
N ALA A 304 9.76 -19.14 -18.46
CA ALA A 304 9.05 -20.00 -17.52
C ALA A 304 9.86 -20.34 -16.24
N PHE A 305 11.18 -20.14 -16.28
CA PHE A 305 12.03 -20.42 -15.13
C PHE A 305 12.32 -19.15 -14.32
N PRO A 306 12.43 -19.26 -12.98
CA PRO A 306 12.96 -18.19 -12.15
C PRO A 306 14.30 -17.69 -12.68
N ARG A 307 14.59 -16.40 -12.52
CA ARG A 307 15.73 -15.72 -13.14
C ARG A 307 17.09 -16.39 -12.82
N ASP A 308 17.25 -16.82 -11.59
CA ASP A 308 18.45 -17.53 -11.09
C ASP A 308 18.61 -18.91 -11.74
N ILE A 309 17.52 -19.66 -11.85
CA ILE A 309 17.46 -20.98 -12.52
C ILE A 309 17.73 -20.81 -14.02
N ALA A 310 17.08 -19.85 -14.66
CA ALA A 310 17.30 -19.53 -16.09
C ALA A 310 18.77 -19.21 -16.39
N ALA A 311 19.43 -18.41 -15.54
CA ALA A 311 20.85 -18.10 -15.69
C ALA A 311 21.77 -19.33 -15.58
N LYS A 312 21.38 -20.31 -14.75
CA LYS A 312 22.11 -21.59 -14.68
C LYS A 312 21.89 -22.43 -15.93
N ILE A 313 20.64 -22.57 -16.37
CA ILE A 313 20.28 -23.33 -17.59
C ILE A 313 21.03 -22.81 -18.81
N ASP A 314 21.20 -21.50 -18.95
CA ASP A 314 21.92 -20.89 -20.09
C ASP A 314 23.37 -21.38 -20.24
N SER A 315 24.02 -21.74 -19.12
CA SER A 315 25.41 -22.20 -19.07
C SER A 315 25.58 -23.72 -19.02
N MET A 316 24.48 -24.48 -18.99
CA MET A 316 24.52 -25.93 -18.84
C MET A 316 24.52 -26.66 -20.18
N ALA A 317 25.26 -27.76 -20.25
CA ALA A 317 25.12 -28.74 -21.30
C ALA A 317 23.90 -29.66 -21.07
N VAL A 318 23.27 -30.13 -22.14
CA VAL A 318 22.16 -31.11 -22.05
C VAL A 318 22.65 -32.38 -21.31
N GLY A 319 21.85 -32.84 -20.37
CA GLY A 319 22.18 -33.98 -19.48
C GLY A 319 22.93 -33.55 -18.20
N GLN A 320 23.46 -32.34 -18.13
CA GLN A 320 24.19 -31.86 -16.96
C GLN A 320 23.26 -31.61 -15.76
N THR A 321 23.76 -31.96 -14.57
CA THR A 321 23.10 -31.64 -13.27
C THR A 321 24.03 -30.74 -12.47
N THR A 322 23.51 -29.65 -11.88
CA THR A 322 24.30 -28.76 -11.01
C THR A 322 24.60 -29.42 -9.66
N ALA A 323 25.69 -29.02 -9.01
CA ALA A 323 25.78 -29.15 -7.57
C ALA A 323 24.68 -28.29 -6.89
N PRO A 324 24.29 -28.61 -5.64
CA PRO A 324 23.42 -27.73 -4.87
C PRO A 324 24.01 -26.33 -4.78
N PHE A 325 23.18 -25.29 -5.05
CA PHE A 325 23.59 -23.88 -4.97
C PHE A 325 22.53 -23.05 -4.27
N GLU A 326 22.99 -22.06 -3.52
CA GLU A 326 22.13 -21.12 -2.79
C GLU A 326 21.83 -19.91 -3.66
N THR A 327 20.56 -19.45 -3.63
CA THR A 327 20.12 -18.17 -4.17
C THR A 327 19.72 -17.27 -3.01
N THR A 328 20.51 -16.23 -2.78
CA THR A 328 20.28 -15.30 -1.66
C THR A 328 19.07 -14.39 -1.86
N ALA A 329 18.67 -14.14 -3.11
CA ALA A 329 17.56 -13.24 -3.44
C ALA A 329 16.20 -13.72 -2.89
N ASP A 330 15.99 -15.03 -2.83
CA ASP A 330 14.76 -15.66 -2.35
C ASP A 330 15.02 -16.71 -1.26
N ASN A 331 16.22 -16.71 -0.69
CA ASN A 331 16.66 -17.59 0.39
C ASN A 331 16.39 -19.08 0.09
N THR A 332 16.78 -19.55 -1.11
CA THR A 332 16.53 -20.92 -1.56
C THR A 332 17.82 -21.69 -1.85
N LEU A 333 17.73 -23.02 -1.68
CA LEU A 333 18.73 -23.97 -2.11
C LEU A 333 18.20 -24.75 -3.31
N ASN A 334 19.00 -24.86 -4.37
CA ASN A 334 18.55 -25.31 -5.69
C ASN A 334 19.44 -26.38 -6.28
N VAL A 335 18.84 -27.34 -7.00
CA VAL A 335 19.51 -28.28 -7.91
C VAL A 335 18.77 -28.28 -9.24
N VAL A 336 19.49 -28.20 -10.35
CA VAL A 336 18.92 -28.15 -11.70
C VAL A 336 19.56 -29.26 -12.56
N LYS A 337 18.73 -30.00 -13.30
CA LYS A 337 19.17 -30.87 -14.39
C LYS A 337 18.57 -30.39 -15.70
N LEU A 338 19.41 -30.05 -16.67
CA LEU A 338 18.95 -29.73 -18.03
C LEU A 338 18.75 -31.04 -18.80
N ILE A 339 17.49 -31.37 -19.13
CA ILE A 339 17.14 -32.63 -19.80
C ILE A 339 17.21 -32.48 -21.31
N SER A 340 16.66 -31.39 -21.84
CA SER A 340 16.75 -31.06 -23.27
C SER A 340 16.76 -29.57 -23.55
N LYS A 341 17.37 -29.21 -24.66
CA LYS A 341 17.31 -27.88 -25.26
C LYS A 341 17.05 -28.07 -26.76
N THR A 342 15.94 -27.55 -27.26
CA THR A 342 15.51 -27.78 -28.65
C THR A 342 14.88 -26.51 -29.19
N GLN A 343 15.15 -26.20 -30.47
CA GLN A 343 14.44 -25.14 -31.18
C GLN A 343 13.06 -25.62 -31.61
N LEU A 344 12.02 -25.04 -31.06
CA LEU A 344 10.63 -25.35 -31.32
C LEU A 344 9.83 -24.04 -31.58
N PRO A 345 8.68 -24.11 -32.27
CA PRO A 345 7.87 -22.94 -32.56
C PRO A 345 7.30 -22.36 -31.28
N ASP A 346 7.36 -21.00 -31.15
CA ASP A 346 6.63 -20.31 -30.08
C ASP A 346 5.11 -20.38 -30.28
N SER A 347 4.66 -20.34 -31.54
CA SER A 347 3.26 -20.40 -31.91
C SER A 347 3.03 -21.39 -33.04
N VAL A 348 1.97 -22.20 -32.87
CA VAL A 348 1.53 -23.23 -33.84
C VAL A 348 0.09 -22.96 -34.23
N GLU A 349 -0.17 -22.75 -35.54
CA GLU A 349 -1.51 -22.76 -36.08
C GLU A 349 -1.90 -24.20 -36.42
N TYR A 350 -3.01 -24.66 -35.89
CA TYR A 350 -3.49 -26.01 -36.10
C TYR A 350 -5.01 -26.06 -36.19
N ARG A 351 -5.52 -27.20 -36.62
CA ARG A 351 -6.95 -27.56 -36.58
C ARG A 351 -7.11 -28.99 -36.08
N GLN A 352 -8.26 -29.31 -35.55
CA GLN A 352 -8.51 -30.61 -34.98
C GLN A 352 -9.91 -31.14 -35.21
N ILE A 353 -10.05 -32.46 -35.13
CA ILE A 353 -11.33 -33.19 -35.11
C ILE A 353 -11.29 -34.12 -33.90
N GLN A 354 -12.27 -33.97 -33.00
CA GLN A 354 -12.44 -34.88 -31.88
C GLN A 354 -13.33 -36.04 -32.28
N ILE A 355 -12.92 -37.26 -32.00
CA ILE A 355 -13.67 -38.49 -32.30
C ILE A 355 -13.99 -39.18 -30.98
N VAL A 356 -15.24 -39.25 -30.63
CA VAL A 356 -15.75 -40.02 -29.49
C VAL A 356 -16.70 -41.08 -30.01
N GLY A 357 -16.53 -42.31 -29.54
CA GLY A 357 -17.41 -43.42 -29.90
C GLY A 357 -18.28 -43.86 -28.71
N ALA A 358 -19.26 -44.74 -28.97
CA ALA A 358 -20.05 -45.35 -27.89
C ALA A 358 -19.19 -46.20 -26.92
N THR A 359 -18.05 -46.68 -27.37
CA THR A 359 -16.98 -47.29 -26.60
C THR A 359 -15.65 -46.72 -27.06
N VAL A 360 -14.63 -46.75 -26.20
CA VAL A 360 -13.27 -46.29 -26.53
C VAL A 360 -12.75 -47.00 -27.79
N GLU A 361 -12.99 -48.33 -27.91
CA GLU A 361 -12.55 -49.09 -29.04
C GLU A 361 -13.27 -48.72 -30.34
N ALA A 362 -14.57 -48.49 -30.29
CA ALA A 362 -15.33 -47.99 -31.43
C ALA A 362 -14.88 -46.59 -31.88
N GLY A 363 -14.57 -45.70 -30.91
CA GLY A 363 -14.00 -44.40 -31.17
C GLY A 363 -12.65 -44.47 -31.89
N ARG A 364 -11.75 -45.35 -31.43
CA ARG A 364 -10.42 -45.60 -32.05
C ARG A 364 -10.51 -46.08 -33.48
N LYS A 365 -11.34 -47.10 -33.78
CA LYS A 365 -11.58 -47.59 -35.15
C LYS A 365 -12.12 -46.49 -36.06
N THR A 366 -13.02 -45.66 -35.54
CA THR A 366 -13.56 -44.52 -36.30
C THR A 366 -12.48 -43.48 -36.56
N ALA A 367 -11.65 -43.15 -35.54
CA ALA A 367 -10.56 -42.21 -35.68
C ALA A 367 -9.50 -42.68 -36.69
N ASP A 368 -9.17 -43.98 -36.71
CA ASP A 368 -8.23 -44.55 -37.67
C ASP A 368 -8.79 -44.46 -39.10
N SER A 369 -10.08 -44.73 -39.30
CA SER A 369 -10.73 -44.57 -40.59
C SER A 369 -10.73 -43.12 -41.07
N VAL A 370 -11.00 -42.19 -40.17
CA VAL A 370 -10.97 -40.74 -40.45
C VAL A 370 -9.57 -40.27 -40.78
N TYR A 371 -8.58 -40.74 -40.01
CA TYR A 371 -7.18 -40.42 -40.23
C TYR A 371 -6.71 -40.93 -41.59
N ALA A 372 -7.01 -42.18 -41.95
CA ALA A 372 -6.72 -42.74 -43.28
C ALA A 372 -7.35 -41.94 -44.41
N ALA A 373 -8.61 -41.53 -44.28
CA ALA A 373 -9.27 -40.70 -45.26
C ALA A 373 -8.62 -39.33 -45.45
N LEU A 374 -8.23 -38.71 -44.35
CA LEU A 374 -7.48 -37.40 -44.38
C LEU A 374 -6.10 -37.56 -45.01
N GLN A 375 -5.40 -38.64 -44.72
CA GLN A 375 -4.10 -38.95 -45.39
C GLN A 375 -4.26 -39.20 -46.88
N ALA A 376 -5.38 -39.77 -47.32
CA ALA A 376 -5.71 -39.96 -48.70
C ALA A 376 -6.17 -38.69 -49.44
N GLY A 377 -6.16 -37.53 -48.74
CA GLY A 377 -6.48 -36.22 -49.32
C GLY A 377 -7.92 -35.77 -49.18
N ALA A 378 -8.73 -36.43 -48.34
CA ALA A 378 -10.09 -35.93 -48.07
C ALA A 378 -10.05 -34.53 -47.43
N PRO A 379 -10.94 -33.57 -47.83
CA PRO A 379 -10.96 -32.25 -47.28
C PRO A 379 -11.27 -32.24 -45.77
N PHE A 380 -10.38 -31.67 -44.98
CA PHE A 380 -10.48 -31.67 -43.53
C PHE A 380 -11.80 -31.08 -43.02
N ASP A 381 -12.23 -29.93 -43.57
CA ASP A 381 -13.48 -29.25 -43.20
C ASP A 381 -14.72 -30.09 -43.49
N SER A 382 -14.69 -30.87 -44.57
CA SER A 382 -15.78 -31.79 -44.91
C SER A 382 -15.91 -32.94 -43.93
N ILE A 383 -14.75 -33.46 -43.47
CA ILE A 383 -14.72 -34.51 -42.46
C ILE A 383 -15.17 -33.92 -41.09
N ALA A 384 -14.64 -32.74 -40.69
CA ALA A 384 -15.04 -32.08 -39.44
C ALA A 384 -16.57 -31.89 -39.34
N LYS A 385 -17.23 -31.44 -40.43
CA LYS A 385 -18.68 -31.27 -40.50
C LYS A 385 -19.45 -32.55 -40.26
N LYS A 386 -18.94 -33.73 -40.70
CA LYS A 386 -19.57 -35.04 -40.43
C LYS A 386 -19.64 -35.37 -38.94
N TYR A 387 -18.75 -34.80 -38.16
CA TYR A 387 -18.71 -34.93 -36.70
C TYR A 387 -19.27 -33.72 -35.96
N SER A 388 -20.06 -32.89 -36.64
CA SER A 388 -20.66 -31.66 -36.09
C SER A 388 -19.65 -30.65 -35.57
N GLN A 389 -18.44 -30.59 -36.18
CA GLN A 389 -17.34 -29.70 -35.79
C GLN A 389 -17.00 -28.76 -36.95
N THR A 390 -16.48 -27.60 -36.62
CA THR A 390 -16.16 -26.57 -37.63
C THR A 390 -14.82 -26.83 -38.35
N GLY A 391 -13.90 -27.57 -37.73
CA GLY A 391 -12.54 -27.69 -38.22
C GLY A 391 -11.79 -26.35 -38.21
N ALA A 392 -12.22 -25.40 -37.38
CA ALA A 392 -11.67 -24.05 -37.37
C ALA A 392 -10.17 -24.05 -36.97
N LYS A 393 -9.44 -23.11 -37.56
CA LYS A 393 -8.05 -22.89 -37.22
C LYS A 393 -7.91 -22.27 -35.84
N GLN A 394 -6.94 -22.75 -35.09
CA GLN A 394 -6.64 -22.33 -33.71
C GLN A 394 -5.15 -22.08 -33.61
N TRP A 395 -4.77 -21.23 -32.66
CA TRP A 395 -3.41 -20.98 -32.30
C TRP A 395 -3.08 -21.54 -30.92
N LEU A 396 -2.03 -22.33 -30.82
CA LEU A 396 -1.36 -22.67 -29.57
C LEU A 396 -0.11 -21.79 -29.46
N THR A 397 0.00 -21.03 -28.38
CA THR A 397 1.23 -20.30 -28.04
C THR A 397 1.91 -20.93 -26.82
N THR A 398 3.22 -20.82 -26.71
CA THR A 398 3.96 -21.33 -25.55
C THR A 398 3.46 -20.71 -24.24
N ALA A 399 3.10 -19.43 -24.24
CA ALA A 399 2.57 -18.73 -23.09
C ALA A 399 1.29 -19.36 -22.50
N MET A 400 0.52 -20.12 -23.29
CA MET A 400 -0.71 -20.77 -22.83
C MET A 400 -0.45 -21.93 -21.86
N TYR A 401 0.74 -22.53 -21.87
CA TYR A 401 1.05 -23.70 -21.04
C TYR A 401 2.35 -23.62 -20.24
N GLU A 402 3.26 -22.68 -20.55
CA GLU A 402 4.60 -22.64 -19.95
C GLU A 402 4.62 -22.37 -18.43
N ASN A 403 3.54 -21.78 -17.86
CA ASN A 403 3.41 -21.52 -16.45
C ASN A 403 2.52 -22.55 -15.71
N SER A 404 2.12 -23.63 -16.39
CA SER A 404 1.30 -24.66 -15.78
C SER A 404 2.06 -25.42 -14.70
N GLN A 405 1.46 -25.56 -13.53
CA GLN A 405 2.03 -26.30 -12.42
C GLN A 405 1.81 -27.82 -12.54
N THR A 406 0.75 -28.19 -13.24
CA THR A 406 0.38 -29.58 -13.48
C THR A 406 -0.15 -29.72 -14.90
N VAL A 407 0.16 -30.82 -15.56
CA VAL A 407 -0.38 -31.19 -16.87
C VAL A 407 -0.69 -32.68 -16.83
N ASP A 408 -1.92 -33.05 -17.19
CA ASP A 408 -2.29 -34.45 -17.29
C ASP A 408 -1.62 -35.14 -18.49
N ALA A 409 -1.65 -36.46 -18.50
CA ALA A 409 -0.93 -37.27 -19.49
C ALA A 409 -1.47 -37.01 -20.93
N ASP A 410 -2.77 -36.86 -21.11
CA ASP A 410 -3.40 -36.62 -22.41
C ASP A 410 -3.02 -35.22 -22.94
N SER A 411 -3.12 -34.19 -22.08
CA SER A 411 -2.69 -32.82 -22.41
C SER A 411 -1.19 -32.75 -22.74
N LYS A 412 -0.36 -33.49 -22.02
CA LYS A 412 1.09 -33.57 -22.29
C LYS A 412 1.36 -34.14 -23.69
N ILE A 413 0.79 -35.28 -24.03
CA ILE A 413 0.92 -35.89 -25.36
C ILE A 413 0.43 -34.95 -26.46
N TYR A 414 -0.68 -34.24 -26.20
CA TYR A 414 -1.25 -33.28 -27.13
C TYR A 414 -0.32 -32.09 -27.40
N LEU A 415 0.20 -31.46 -26.34
CA LEU A 415 1.11 -30.33 -26.44
C LEU A 415 2.44 -30.72 -27.08
N GLU A 416 3.02 -31.87 -26.69
CA GLU A 416 4.24 -32.41 -27.33
C GLU A 416 4.03 -32.67 -28.82
N THR A 417 2.90 -33.27 -29.20
CA THR A 417 2.55 -33.51 -30.60
C THR A 417 2.46 -32.23 -31.40
N LEU A 418 1.74 -31.21 -30.93
CA LEU A 418 1.62 -29.94 -31.64
C LEU A 418 2.95 -29.19 -31.77
N ASN A 419 3.82 -29.29 -30.77
CA ASN A 419 5.16 -28.67 -30.81
C ASN A 419 6.12 -29.37 -31.81
N THR A 420 5.94 -30.67 -32.06
CA THR A 420 6.88 -31.46 -32.89
C THR A 420 6.39 -31.79 -34.30
N LEU A 421 5.05 -31.86 -34.50
CA LEU A 421 4.45 -32.23 -35.77
C LEU A 421 4.79 -31.21 -36.87
N GLY A 422 5.19 -31.67 -38.06
CA GLY A 422 5.56 -30.84 -39.20
C GLY A 422 4.36 -30.07 -39.78
N VAL A 423 4.65 -29.03 -40.58
CA VAL A 423 3.62 -28.25 -41.29
C VAL A 423 2.93 -29.15 -42.33
N ASN A 424 1.59 -29.10 -42.36
CA ASN A 424 0.67 -29.94 -43.12
C ASN A 424 0.65 -31.43 -42.69
N GLU A 425 1.42 -31.83 -41.69
CA GLU A 425 1.29 -33.20 -41.17
C GLU A 425 0.05 -33.35 -40.30
N ILE A 426 -0.51 -34.57 -40.35
CA ILE A 426 -1.71 -34.97 -39.62
C ILE A 426 -1.33 -36.10 -38.64
N LYS A 427 -1.86 -36.07 -37.44
CA LYS A 427 -1.65 -37.15 -36.45
C LYS A 427 -2.95 -37.48 -35.74
N ASN A 428 -3.20 -38.79 -35.56
CA ASN A 428 -4.26 -39.30 -34.71
C ASN A 428 -3.66 -39.52 -33.30
N ILE A 429 -4.18 -38.78 -32.31
CA ILE A 429 -3.75 -38.85 -30.88
C ILE A 429 -4.83 -39.61 -30.14
N SER A 430 -4.45 -40.67 -29.44
CA SER A 430 -5.37 -41.46 -28.64
C SER A 430 -5.31 -40.99 -27.18
N PHE A 431 -6.45 -40.66 -26.63
CA PHE A 431 -6.65 -40.27 -25.24
C PHE A 431 -7.44 -41.33 -24.46
N ALA A 432 -7.54 -41.13 -23.15
CA ALA A 432 -8.29 -42.04 -22.29
C ALA A 432 -9.77 -42.16 -22.67
N GLN A 433 -10.38 -41.06 -23.17
CA GLN A 433 -11.81 -40.99 -23.48
C GLN A 433 -12.13 -40.80 -24.96
N GLY A 434 -11.18 -41.00 -25.86
CA GLY A 434 -11.42 -40.81 -27.30
C GLY A 434 -10.16 -40.46 -28.07
N ASN A 435 -10.30 -39.97 -29.28
CA ASN A 435 -9.18 -39.60 -30.14
C ASN A 435 -9.33 -38.16 -30.61
N VAL A 436 -8.19 -37.49 -30.83
CA VAL A 436 -8.14 -36.20 -31.49
C VAL A 436 -7.22 -36.30 -32.71
N ILE A 437 -7.72 -35.95 -33.86
CA ILE A 437 -6.91 -35.87 -35.08
C ILE A 437 -6.53 -34.41 -35.26
N VAL A 438 -5.25 -34.12 -35.24
CA VAL A 438 -4.68 -32.77 -35.37
C VAL A 438 -3.98 -32.62 -36.70
N GLN A 439 -4.01 -31.42 -37.25
CA GLN A 439 -3.21 -31.00 -38.41
C GLN A 439 -2.53 -29.67 -38.07
N VAL A 440 -1.22 -29.60 -38.21
CA VAL A 440 -0.45 -28.34 -38.07
C VAL A 440 -0.46 -27.62 -39.40
N LEU A 441 -0.82 -26.33 -39.41
CA LEU A 441 -0.96 -25.51 -40.61
C LEU A 441 0.20 -24.53 -40.77
N SER A 442 0.71 -24.00 -39.67
CA SER A 442 1.77 -23.01 -39.67
C SER A 442 2.54 -23.06 -38.35
N ARG A 443 3.81 -22.71 -38.42
CA ARG A 443 4.70 -22.58 -37.25
C ARG A 443 5.36 -21.19 -37.33
N LYS A 444 5.35 -20.45 -36.22
CA LYS A 444 5.92 -19.10 -36.15
C LYS A 444 6.91 -18.99 -35.00
N ALA A 445 7.94 -18.16 -35.21
CA ALA A 445 8.95 -17.83 -34.21
C ALA A 445 9.62 -19.06 -33.59
N MET A 446 10.59 -19.63 -34.29
CA MET A 446 11.42 -20.71 -33.71
C MET A 446 12.27 -20.15 -32.58
N VAL A 447 12.09 -20.71 -31.39
CA VAL A 447 12.74 -20.27 -30.15
C VAL A 447 13.38 -21.45 -29.43
N ASP A 448 14.40 -21.19 -28.62
CA ASP A 448 14.97 -22.18 -27.74
C ASP A 448 13.98 -22.52 -26.63
N LYS A 449 13.60 -23.79 -26.54
CA LYS A 449 12.80 -24.34 -25.46
C LYS A 449 13.59 -25.37 -24.68
N TYR A 450 13.33 -25.39 -23.39
CA TYR A 450 14.08 -26.17 -22.41
C TYR A 450 13.15 -27.11 -21.66
N VAL A 451 13.62 -28.33 -21.40
CA VAL A 451 13.04 -29.21 -20.38
C VAL A 451 14.09 -29.35 -19.27
N ALA A 452 13.75 -28.89 -18.09
CA ALA A 452 14.66 -28.97 -16.93
C ALA A 452 13.92 -29.48 -15.70
N ALA A 453 14.58 -30.35 -14.93
CA ALA A 453 14.12 -30.72 -13.60
C ALA A 453 14.78 -29.78 -12.58
N VAL A 454 13.95 -29.12 -11.78
CA VAL A 454 14.38 -28.17 -10.76
C VAL A 454 13.92 -28.67 -9.40
N VAL A 455 14.85 -28.88 -8.48
CA VAL A 455 14.56 -29.08 -7.06
C VAL A 455 14.91 -27.77 -6.36
N LYS A 456 13.91 -27.11 -5.80
CA LYS A 456 14.02 -25.80 -5.15
C LYS A 456 13.36 -25.83 -3.79
N HIS A 457 14.09 -25.42 -2.75
CA HIS A 457 13.59 -25.34 -1.39
C HIS A 457 13.97 -24.02 -0.74
N THR A 458 13.05 -23.40 -0.01
CA THR A 458 13.40 -22.32 0.92
C THR A 458 14.30 -22.86 2.02
N ILE A 459 15.33 -22.12 2.38
CA ILE A 459 16.18 -22.43 3.53
C ILE A 459 15.39 -22.00 4.78
N ASP A 460 14.85 -22.98 5.49
CA ASP A 460 13.97 -22.79 6.64
C ASP A 460 14.53 -23.47 7.89
N PHE A 461 13.98 -23.12 9.04
CA PHE A 461 14.36 -23.70 10.33
C PHE A 461 13.52 -24.95 10.64
N SER A 462 14.13 -25.89 11.35
CA SER A 462 13.43 -27.06 11.86
C SER A 462 12.61 -26.75 13.11
N LYS A 463 11.66 -27.64 13.42
CA LYS A 463 10.90 -27.58 14.67
C LYS A 463 11.81 -27.56 15.91
N ALA A 464 12.96 -28.26 15.86
CA ALA A 464 13.92 -28.27 16.96
C ALA A 464 14.57 -26.88 17.17
N THR A 465 14.97 -26.22 16.08
CA THR A 465 15.52 -24.85 16.10
C THR A 465 14.48 -23.87 16.63
N TYR A 466 13.24 -23.95 16.13
CA TYR A 466 12.17 -23.10 16.63
C TYR A 466 11.90 -23.31 18.12
N SER A 467 11.76 -24.58 18.56
CA SER A 467 11.51 -24.86 19.98
C SER A 467 12.63 -24.38 20.90
N ALA A 468 13.87 -24.49 20.47
CA ALA A 468 15.01 -23.96 21.23
C ALA A 468 14.97 -22.43 21.36
N ALA A 469 14.65 -21.73 20.25
CA ALA A 469 14.49 -20.29 20.22
C ALA A 469 13.31 -19.84 21.10
N TYR A 470 12.15 -20.49 20.95
CA TYR A 470 10.95 -20.23 21.74
C TYR A 470 11.19 -20.39 23.23
N ASN A 471 11.80 -21.52 23.65
CA ASN A 471 12.08 -21.78 25.07
C ASN A 471 13.02 -20.73 25.66
N LYS A 472 14.06 -20.34 24.94
CA LYS A 472 15.00 -19.28 25.37
C LYS A 472 14.30 -17.94 25.49
N PHE A 473 13.46 -17.58 24.52
CA PHE A 473 12.72 -16.32 24.53
C PHE A 473 11.64 -16.31 25.61
N SER A 474 10.91 -17.42 25.79
CA SER A 474 9.93 -17.58 26.87
C SER A 474 10.55 -17.45 28.25
N GLN A 475 11.76 -18.03 28.46
CA GLN A 475 12.52 -17.83 29.71
C GLN A 475 12.89 -16.35 29.92
N PHE A 476 13.28 -15.66 28.85
CA PHE A 476 13.55 -14.21 28.94
C PHE A 476 12.28 -13.46 29.34
N VAL A 477 11.12 -13.69 28.69
CA VAL A 477 9.87 -12.98 28.97
C VAL A 477 9.39 -13.28 30.40
N SER A 478 9.39 -14.54 30.83
CA SER A 478 8.91 -14.92 32.15
C SER A 478 9.77 -14.36 33.30
N GLY A 479 11.06 -14.17 33.05
CA GLY A 479 12.00 -13.63 34.03
C GLY A 479 12.08 -12.07 34.07
N ASN A 480 11.38 -11.36 33.15
CA ASN A 480 11.51 -9.91 32.99
C ASN A 480 10.15 -9.27 32.78
N GLN A 481 9.37 -9.15 33.88
CA GLN A 481 7.99 -8.68 33.89
C GLN A 481 7.87 -7.15 34.09
N THR A 482 8.98 -6.44 34.16
CA THR A 482 9.02 -4.96 34.22
C THR A 482 9.83 -4.39 33.07
N VAL A 483 9.57 -3.14 32.70
CA VAL A 483 10.32 -2.44 31.65
C VAL A 483 11.81 -2.40 31.96
N GLU A 484 12.14 -2.09 33.22
CA GLU A 484 13.51 -1.98 33.73
C GLU A 484 14.25 -3.33 33.67
N ASP A 485 13.60 -4.43 34.06
CA ASP A 485 14.19 -5.77 34.00
C ASP A 485 14.42 -6.20 32.56
N MET A 486 13.47 -5.92 31.67
CA MET A 486 13.57 -6.21 30.26
C MET A 486 14.80 -5.49 29.65
N GLU A 487 14.97 -4.19 29.93
CA GLU A 487 16.12 -3.41 29.45
C GLU A 487 17.45 -3.92 30.02
N LYS A 488 17.51 -4.18 31.31
CA LYS A 488 18.71 -4.62 32.01
C LYS A 488 19.19 -6.01 31.57
N ASN A 489 18.27 -6.89 31.25
CA ASN A 489 18.57 -8.30 31.03
C ASN A 489 18.57 -8.71 29.55
N ALA A 490 17.97 -7.95 28.64
CA ALA A 490 17.91 -8.31 27.21
C ALA A 490 19.29 -8.66 26.63
N GLY A 491 20.31 -7.86 26.91
CA GLY A 491 21.67 -8.09 26.46
C GLY A 491 22.30 -9.40 26.96
N LYS A 492 21.92 -9.90 28.15
CA LYS A 492 22.40 -11.17 28.70
C LYS A 492 21.85 -12.38 27.91
N PHE A 493 20.66 -12.25 27.33
CA PHE A 493 20.05 -13.26 26.48
C PHE A 493 20.46 -13.10 25.01
N GLY A 494 21.20 -12.05 24.65
CA GLY A 494 21.59 -11.70 23.30
C GLY A 494 20.50 -10.98 22.52
N TYR A 495 19.54 -10.36 23.22
CA TYR A 495 18.47 -9.56 22.64
C TYR A 495 18.76 -8.06 22.73
N LYS A 496 18.08 -7.28 21.90
CA LYS A 496 18.13 -5.83 21.89
C LYS A 496 16.73 -5.28 22.16
N VAL A 497 16.64 -4.32 23.09
CA VAL A 497 15.40 -3.57 23.30
C VAL A 497 15.34 -2.47 22.25
N LEU A 498 14.24 -2.40 21.55
CA LEU A 498 13.91 -1.38 20.57
C LEU A 498 12.79 -0.49 21.12
N GLU A 499 12.66 0.72 20.60
CA GLU A 499 11.63 1.68 21.00
C GLU A 499 10.80 2.10 19.79
N ARG A 500 9.49 2.17 19.96
CA ARG A 500 8.56 2.77 19.02
C ARG A 500 7.74 3.82 19.75
N LYS A 501 7.87 5.08 19.33
CA LYS A 501 7.07 6.19 19.82
C LYS A 501 5.89 6.45 18.91
N ASP A 502 4.82 6.99 19.49
CA ASP A 502 3.62 7.39 18.77
C ASP A 502 3.03 6.27 17.90
N LEU A 503 2.83 5.09 18.46
CA LEU A 503 2.08 4.02 17.83
C LEU A 503 0.59 4.35 17.90
N PHE A 504 -0.10 4.35 16.77
CA PHE A 504 -1.53 4.64 16.67
C PHE A 504 -2.35 3.35 16.54
N ASN A 505 -3.60 3.40 17.01
CA ASN A 505 -4.54 2.28 16.91
C ASN A 505 -4.97 1.94 15.48
N SER A 506 -4.72 2.83 14.53
CA SER A 506 -4.93 2.59 13.11
C SER A 506 -3.78 1.85 12.42
N GLU A 507 -2.65 1.63 13.12
CA GLU A 507 -1.57 0.79 12.61
C GLU A 507 -1.92 -0.70 12.78
N HIS A 508 -1.56 -1.53 11.80
CA HIS A 508 -1.88 -2.97 11.82
C HIS A 508 -0.77 -3.84 12.40
N THR A 509 0.43 -3.25 12.53
CA THR A 509 1.64 -4.02 12.87
C THR A 509 2.48 -3.30 13.91
N VAL A 510 3.13 -4.07 14.76
CA VAL A 510 4.19 -3.56 15.64
C VAL A 510 5.47 -3.49 14.83
N ALA A 511 5.96 -2.27 14.60
CA ALA A 511 7.24 -2.01 13.92
C ALA A 511 7.42 -2.69 12.55
N GLY A 512 6.33 -2.96 11.82
CA GLY A 512 6.35 -3.61 10.52
C GLY A 512 6.40 -5.14 10.56
N ILE A 513 6.33 -5.76 11.74
CA ILE A 513 6.24 -7.21 11.87
C ILE A 513 4.80 -7.64 11.59
N SER A 514 4.59 -8.49 10.58
CA SER A 514 3.26 -9.01 10.24
C SER A 514 2.68 -9.90 11.35
N SER A 515 1.36 -10.15 11.31
CA SER A 515 0.65 -11.01 12.25
C SER A 515 0.80 -10.58 13.73
N THR A 516 0.90 -9.28 14.01
CA THR A 516 1.01 -8.74 15.38
C THR A 516 -0.31 -8.18 15.93
N GLY A 517 -1.47 -8.55 15.36
CA GLY A 517 -2.78 -8.05 15.78
C GLY A 517 -3.08 -8.25 17.27
N GLU A 518 -2.73 -9.41 17.84
CA GLU A 518 -2.91 -9.68 19.28
C GLU A 518 -2.00 -8.80 20.15
N ALA A 519 -0.78 -8.50 19.70
CA ALA A 519 0.11 -7.55 20.37
C ALA A 519 -0.46 -6.13 20.30
N MET A 520 -1.04 -5.72 19.16
CA MET A 520 -1.70 -4.42 19.01
C MET A 520 -2.89 -4.28 19.96
N LYS A 521 -3.75 -5.30 20.05
CA LYS A 521 -4.87 -5.31 21.01
C LYS A 521 -4.35 -5.12 22.43
N TRP A 522 -3.35 -5.89 22.84
CA TRP A 522 -2.76 -5.78 24.17
C TRP A 522 -2.18 -4.39 24.43
N ILE A 523 -1.45 -3.81 23.43
CA ILE A 523 -0.85 -2.48 23.54
C ILE A 523 -1.92 -1.44 23.90
N PHE A 524 -3.09 -1.47 23.25
CA PHE A 524 -4.15 -0.47 23.47
C PHE A 524 -5.03 -0.76 24.69
N ASP A 525 -4.95 -1.95 25.29
CA ASP A 525 -5.59 -2.29 26.57
C ASP A 525 -4.65 -2.11 27.77
N ALA A 526 -3.33 -2.20 27.59
CA ALA A 526 -2.35 -2.18 28.65
C ALA A 526 -2.18 -0.81 29.32
N LYS A 527 -1.76 -0.85 30.59
CA LYS A 527 -1.35 0.35 31.34
C LYS A 527 0.15 0.55 31.24
N ALA A 528 0.60 1.80 31.38
CA ALA A 528 2.03 2.11 31.43
C ALA A 528 2.76 1.31 32.51
N GLY A 529 3.92 0.79 32.19
CA GLY A 529 4.75 -0.07 33.05
C GLY A 529 4.48 -1.57 32.91
N GLN A 530 3.46 -1.99 32.20
CA GLN A 530 3.16 -3.41 31.97
C GLN A 530 4.01 -3.99 30.83
N VAL A 531 4.34 -5.28 30.95
CA VAL A 531 5.00 -6.10 29.93
C VAL A 531 4.05 -7.19 29.47
N SER A 532 3.98 -7.42 28.17
CA SER A 532 3.07 -8.36 27.53
C SER A 532 3.53 -9.82 27.73
N PRO A 533 2.63 -10.79 27.50
CA PRO A 533 3.05 -12.16 27.21
C PRO A 533 3.92 -12.19 25.93
N LEU A 534 4.51 -13.36 25.65
CA LEU A 534 5.17 -13.67 24.39
C LEU A 534 4.13 -13.81 23.28
N TYR A 535 4.41 -13.21 22.12
CA TYR A 535 3.65 -13.38 20.89
C TYR A 535 4.48 -14.09 19.83
N GLU A 536 3.84 -14.99 19.10
CA GLU A 536 4.34 -15.61 17.88
C GLU A 536 3.75 -14.85 16.69
N CYS A 537 4.59 -14.32 15.81
CA CYS A 537 4.20 -13.42 14.73
C CYS A 537 5.07 -13.63 13.48
N GLY A 538 4.94 -12.74 12.49
CA GLY A 538 5.54 -12.95 11.18
C GLY A 538 4.88 -14.12 10.45
N ALA A 539 5.65 -14.88 9.69
CA ALA A 539 5.24 -16.16 9.10
C ALA A 539 5.51 -17.32 10.06
N ASN A 540 5.23 -17.17 11.36
CA ASN A 540 5.60 -18.03 12.48
C ASN A 540 7.13 -18.13 12.67
N ASP A 541 7.84 -17.09 12.31
CA ASP A 541 9.30 -16.98 12.40
C ASP A 541 9.78 -15.86 13.32
N HIS A 542 8.87 -15.09 13.90
CA HIS A 542 9.18 -14.02 14.85
C HIS A 542 8.56 -14.27 16.21
N LEU A 543 9.34 -13.98 17.25
CA LEU A 543 8.91 -13.93 18.65
C LEU A 543 8.96 -12.48 19.11
N LEU A 544 7.92 -12.02 19.78
CA LEU A 544 7.77 -10.63 20.19
C LEU A 544 7.32 -10.55 21.65
N VAL A 545 7.90 -9.59 22.41
CA VAL A 545 7.39 -9.11 23.69
C VAL A 545 7.38 -7.59 23.70
N VAL A 546 6.35 -6.99 24.24
CA VAL A 546 6.13 -5.56 24.25
C VAL A 546 6.03 -5.05 25.70
N ALA A 547 6.64 -3.91 25.99
CA ALA A 547 6.48 -3.18 27.23
C ALA A 547 5.84 -1.83 26.96
N MET A 548 4.72 -1.56 27.64
CA MET A 548 4.03 -0.27 27.56
C MET A 548 4.76 0.76 28.39
N THR A 549 5.29 1.81 27.75
CA THR A 549 6.05 2.85 28.45
C THR A 549 5.24 4.10 28.72
N LYS A 550 4.46 4.57 27.73
CA LYS A 550 3.68 5.79 27.90
C LYS A 550 2.40 5.78 27.05
N ILE A 551 1.37 6.43 27.58
CA ILE A 551 0.10 6.65 26.92
C ILE A 551 -0.06 8.15 26.70
N HIS A 552 -0.33 8.54 25.45
CA HIS A 552 -0.63 9.91 25.07
C HIS A 552 -2.12 10.01 24.72
N PRO A 553 -2.96 10.50 25.65
CA PRO A 553 -4.41 10.61 25.40
C PRO A 553 -4.73 11.69 24.39
N VAL A 554 -5.93 11.64 23.82
CA VAL A 554 -6.47 12.76 23.02
C VAL A 554 -6.43 14.05 23.83
N GLY A 555 -6.04 15.16 23.21
CA GLY A 555 -5.89 16.45 23.85
C GLY A 555 -4.50 17.08 23.64
N TYR A 556 -3.99 17.77 24.62
CA TYR A 556 -2.69 18.42 24.53
C TYR A 556 -1.59 17.53 25.08
N ARG A 557 -0.53 17.33 24.32
CA ARG A 557 0.67 16.65 24.84
C ARG A 557 1.25 17.40 26.03
N ALA A 558 1.67 16.66 27.03
CA ALA A 558 2.32 17.26 28.20
C ALA A 558 3.62 17.96 27.79
N LEU A 559 3.99 19.03 28.54
CA LEU A 559 5.25 19.74 28.28
C LEU A 559 6.46 18.80 28.25
N ASP A 560 6.49 17.80 29.13
CA ASP A 560 7.60 16.83 29.18
C ASP A 560 7.77 16.02 27.88
N ASP A 561 6.69 15.78 27.15
CA ASP A 561 6.70 15.03 25.89
C ASP A 561 7.26 15.83 24.72
N VAL A 562 7.15 17.15 24.79
CA VAL A 562 7.59 18.10 23.78
C VAL A 562 8.74 18.99 24.26
N LYS A 563 9.30 18.66 25.41
CA LYS A 563 10.30 19.49 26.12
C LYS A 563 11.50 19.84 25.26
N ASP A 564 12.02 18.89 24.50
CA ASP A 564 13.20 19.12 23.65
C ASP A 564 12.87 20.07 22.50
N ILE A 565 11.67 19.97 21.91
CA ILE A 565 11.20 20.87 20.84
C ILE A 565 11.02 22.26 21.41
N VAL A 566 10.31 22.39 22.54
CA VAL A 566 10.06 23.67 23.22
C VAL A 566 11.38 24.31 23.65
N LYS A 567 12.32 23.53 24.18
CA LYS A 567 13.65 24.00 24.59
C LYS A 567 14.43 24.56 23.39
N ALA A 568 14.44 23.87 22.25
CA ALA A 568 15.12 24.36 21.05
C ALA A 568 14.54 25.71 20.59
N GLU A 569 13.22 25.89 20.68
CA GLU A 569 12.55 27.13 20.37
C GLU A 569 12.93 28.26 21.35
N VAL A 570 12.92 27.98 22.65
CA VAL A 570 13.33 28.94 23.68
C VAL A 570 14.81 29.34 23.52
N VAL A 571 15.68 28.39 23.25
CA VAL A 571 17.11 28.67 22.97
C VAL A 571 17.23 29.59 21.76
N ARG A 572 16.52 29.30 20.68
CA ARG A 572 16.49 30.14 19.47
C ARG A 572 16.00 31.56 19.77
N ASP A 573 14.94 31.69 20.54
CA ASP A 573 14.35 32.98 20.91
C ASP A 573 15.32 33.81 21.76
N LYS A 574 15.96 33.20 22.77
CA LYS A 574 16.95 33.85 23.59
C LYS A 574 18.21 34.25 22.82
N LYS A 575 18.69 33.42 21.90
CA LYS A 575 19.79 33.77 20.97
C LYS A 575 19.45 34.99 20.13
N TYR A 576 18.20 35.02 19.61
CA TYR A 576 17.72 36.21 18.89
C TYR A 576 17.78 37.46 19.78
N ASP A 577 17.28 37.40 21.01
CA ASP A 577 17.28 38.54 21.91
C ASP A 577 18.71 39.03 22.26
N MET A 578 19.65 38.10 22.44
CA MET A 578 21.07 38.41 22.64
C MET A 578 21.66 39.13 21.40
N LEU A 579 21.39 38.62 20.20
CA LEU A 579 21.88 39.23 18.96
C LEU A 579 21.18 40.55 18.66
N LYS A 580 19.88 40.68 18.94
CA LYS A 580 19.13 41.91 18.88
C LYS A 580 19.75 42.96 19.80
N GLY A 581 20.14 42.58 21.03
CA GLY A 581 20.83 43.46 21.94
C GLY A 581 22.18 43.95 21.38
N LYS A 582 22.96 43.05 20.78
CA LYS A 582 24.26 43.39 20.13
C LYS A 582 24.05 44.35 18.94
N LEU A 583 23.01 44.18 18.17
CA LEU A 583 22.68 45.01 17.00
C LEU A 583 21.92 46.30 17.37
N ALA A 584 21.51 46.46 18.62
CA ALA A 584 20.78 47.63 19.10
C ALA A 584 21.48 48.94 18.76
N GLY A 585 20.72 49.93 18.26
CA GLY A 585 21.22 51.25 17.88
C GLY A 585 21.99 51.32 16.56
N ALA A 586 22.12 50.22 15.80
CA ALA A 586 22.66 50.26 14.45
C ALA A 586 21.65 50.99 13.51
N LYS A 587 22.12 51.98 12.80
CA LYS A 587 21.29 52.79 11.84
C LYS A 587 21.71 52.56 10.39
N SER A 588 22.72 51.72 10.16
CA SER A 588 23.22 51.35 8.84
C SER A 588 23.79 49.93 8.84
N VAL A 589 23.99 49.38 7.64
CA VAL A 589 24.70 48.08 7.45
C VAL A 589 26.15 48.19 7.96
N ALA A 590 26.77 49.36 7.82
CA ALA A 590 28.12 49.60 8.33
C ALA A 590 28.15 49.54 9.86
N ASP A 591 27.17 50.10 10.55
CA ASP A 591 27.06 50.02 12.00
C ASP A 591 26.84 48.58 12.47
N ALA A 592 26.00 47.83 11.78
CA ALA A 592 25.76 46.42 12.08
C ALA A 592 27.05 45.60 11.89
N LYS A 593 27.83 45.90 10.84
CA LYS A 593 29.16 45.28 10.61
C LYS A 593 30.13 45.60 11.75
N ALA A 594 30.17 46.83 12.17
CA ALA A 594 31.02 47.25 13.31
C ALA A 594 30.65 46.50 14.61
N LYS A 595 29.40 46.06 14.74
CA LYS A 595 28.89 45.26 15.88
C LYS A 595 29.08 43.74 15.67
N GLY A 596 29.79 43.33 14.62
CA GLY A 596 30.15 41.94 14.35
C GLY A 596 29.24 41.19 13.38
N ALA A 597 28.31 41.86 12.71
CA ALA A 597 27.51 41.22 11.68
C ALA A 597 28.32 40.97 10.41
N ARG A 598 28.11 39.81 9.78
CA ARG A 598 28.58 39.51 8.43
C ARG A 598 27.75 40.28 7.42
N VAL A 599 28.40 40.90 6.43
CA VAL A 599 27.72 41.66 5.38
C VAL A 599 27.85 40.95 4.05
N ASP A 600 26.71 40.71 3.43
CA ASP A 600 26.57 40.07 2.12
C ASP A 600 25.62 40.89 1.22
N ILE A 601 25.72 40.69 -0.10
CA ILE A 601 24.76 41.23 -1.06
C ILE A 601 23.81 40.11 -1.47
N VAL A 602 22.53 40.32 -1.22
CA VAL A 602 21.50 39.38 -1.66
C VAL A 602 20.63 40.03 -2.70
N ARG A 603 20.37 39.32 -3.79
CA ARG A 603 19.67 39.86 -4.96
C ARG A 603 18.41 39.06 -5.25
N GLN A 604 17.50 39.73 -6.02
CA GLN A 604 16.28 39.10 -6.54
C GLN A 604 15.36 38.52 -5.46
N ILE A 605 15.27 39.19 -4.34
CA ILE A 605 14.38 38.81 -3.26
C ILE A 605 12.96 39.20 -3.64
N THR A 606 12.03 38.26 -3.61
CA THR A 606 10.60 38.47 -3.84
C THR A 606 9.80 38.19 -2.55
N PHE A 607 8.60 38.73 -2.47
CA PHE A 607 7.72 38.48 -1.31
C PHE A 607 7.24 37.03 -1.23
N SER A 608 6.93 36.42 -2.36
CA SER A 608 6.29 35.11 -2.44
C SER A 608 7.27 33.94 -2.22
N ALA A 609 8.59 34.17 -2.25
CA ALA A 609 9.60 33.14 -2.04
C ALA A 609 10.50 33.45 -0.83
N PRO A 610 10.68 32.50 0.12
CA PRO A 610 11.65 32.67 1.20
C PRO A 610 13.07 32.85 0.65
N VAL A 611 13.74 33.93 1.07
CA VAL A 611 15.14 34.16 0.68
C VAL A 611 16.09 33.19 1.37
N PHE A 612 16.93 32.52 0.63
CA PHE A 612 17.99 31.71 1.20
C PHE A 612 19.21 32.59 1.55
N VAL A 613 19.63 32.56 2.82
CA VAL A 613 20.78 33.33 3.32
C VAL A 613 21.97 32.41 3.50
N SER A 614 22.94 32.48 2.60
CA SER A 614 24.12 31.59 2.59
C SER A 614 24.97 31.69 3.87
N SER A 615 25.04 32.87 4.51
CA SER A 615 25.82 33.08 5.74
C SER A 615 25.24 32.39 6.98
N THR A 616 23.95 32.04 6.97
CA THR A 616 23.27 31.32 8.05
C THR A 616 22.78 29.95 7.62
N GLY A 617 22.83 29.62 6.31
CA GLY A 617 22.45 28.32 5.75
C GLY A 617 20.95 28.03 5.78
N ALA A 618 20.09 29.04 5.86
CA ALA A 618 18.65 28.85 6.01
C ALA A 618 17.81 29.73 5.07
N SER A 619 16.59 29.26 4.79
CA SER A 619 15.56 30.05 4.14
C SER A 619 14.82 30.89 5.17
N GLU A 620 14.67 32.21 4.88
CA GLU A 620 14.23 33.23 5.81
C GLU A 620 12.99 33.99 5.30
N PRO A 621 11.79 33.43 5.50
CA PRO A 621 10.55 34.06 5.01
C PRO A 621 10.27 35.42 5.68
N ALA A 622 10.59 35.57 6.97
CA ALA A 622 10.43 36.82 7.69
C ALA A 622 11.28 37.95 7.07
N LEU A 623 12.50 37.60 6.60
CA LEU A 623 13.36 38.54 5.90
C LEU A 623 12.76 38.95 4.54
N SER A 624 12.24 38.01 3.76
CA SER A 624 11.57 38.30 2.49
C SER A 624 10.40 39.29 2.68
N GLY A 625 9.56 39.04 3.67
CA GLY A 625 8.45 39.93 4.01
C GLY A 625 8.90 41.32 4.42
N ALA A 626 9.91 41.42 5.28
CA ALA A 626 10.45 42.72 5.74
C ALA A 626 11.09 43.51 4.57
N VAL A 627 11.84 42.82 3.68
CA VAL A 627 12.44 43.44 2.49
C VAL A 627 11.38 43.95 1.53
N ALA A 628 10.34 43.19 1.28
CA ALA A 628 9.22 43.61 0.42
C ALA A 628 8.51 44.85 0.97
N ALA A 629 8.32 44.99 2.26
CA ALA A 629 7.70 46.12 2.92
C ALA A 629 8.57 47.38 2.99
N THR A 630 9.92 47.23 2.83
CA THR A 630 10.85 48.37 2.96
C THR A 630 11.04 49.09 1.64
N LYS A 631 11.06 50.41 1.66
CA LYS A 631 11.25 51.26 0.46
C LYS A 631 12.70 51.19 -0.05
N LYS A 632 12.88 51.41 -1.37
CA LYS A 632 14.20 51.56 -1.98
C LYS A 632 15.02 52.67 -1.27
N GLY A 633 16.28 52.38 -1.00
CA GLY A 633 17.20 53.25 -0.29
C GLY A 633 17.06 53.25 1.24
N ALA A 634 15.99 52.68 1.79
CA ALA A 634 15.75 52.67 3.22
C ALA A 634 16.47 51.52 3.93
N PHE A 635 16.88 51.76 5.16
CA PHE A 635 17.35 50.77 6.11
C PHE A 635 16.19 50.15 6.87
N CYS A 636 16.28 48.89 7.26
CA CYS A 636 15.23 48.21 8.00
C CYS A 636 14.94 48.91 9.35
N PRO A 637 13.66 48.99 9.77
CA PRO A 637 13.27 49.71 10.99
C PRO A 637 13.68 48.98 12.28
N SER A 638 13.89 47.67 12.20
CA SER A 638 14.21 46.83 13.35
C SER A 638 15.05 45.63 12.96
N VAL A 639 15.64 44.94 13.94
CA VAL A 639 16.29 43.66 13.74
C VAL A 639 15.25 42.60 13.42
N ILE A 640 15.41 41.89 12.31
CA ILE A 640 14.50 40.83 11.86
C ILE A 640 14.90 39.51 12.50
N LYS A 641 13.92 38.85 13.11
CA LYS A 641 14.05 37.49 13.63
C LYS A 641 13.88 36.49 12.51
N GLY A 642 14.92 35.74 12.19
CA GLY A 642 14.84 34.67 11.21
C GLY A 642 14.85 33.29 11.82
N ASN A 643 14.89 32.27 10.95
CA ASN A 643 14.97 30.86 11.37
C ASN A 643 16.36 30.51 11.95
N ALA A 644 17.44 31.02 11.34
CA ALA A 644 18.81 30.70 11.71
C ALA A 644 19.67 31.89 12.14
N GLY A 645 19.11 33.11 12.19
CA GLY A 645 19.88 34.30 12.56
C GLY A 645 19.03 35.56 12.79
N ALA A 646 19.71 36.60 13.24
CA ALA A 646 19.20 37.98 13.35
C ALA A 646 19.73 38.80 12.17
N TYR A 647 18.86 39.58 11.56
CA TYR A 647 19.15 40.25 10.29
C TYR A 647 18.83 41.73 10.36
N MET A 648 19.69 42.56 9.73
CA MET A 648 19.41 43.92 9.35
C MET A 648 19.78 44.11 7.89
N PHE A 649 19.13 45.02 7.18
CA PHE A 649 19.39 45.20 5.77
C PHE A 649 19.09 46.63 5.30
N GLN A 650 19.70 47.02 4.18
CA GLN A 650 19.35 48.19 3.41
C GLN A 650 18.90 47.79 2.01
N VAL A 651 17.76 48.27 1.58
CA VAL A 651 17.30 48.00 0.21
C VAL A 651 18.06 48.92 -0.76
N VAL A 652 18.89 48.31 -1.59
CA VAL A 652 19.74 49.02 -2.56
C VAL A 652 18.93 49.34 -3.82
N ASP A 653 18.17 48.36 -4.30
CA ASP A 653 17.39 48.49 -5.51
C ASP A 653 16.08 47.70 -5.40
N LYS A 654 15.04 48.20 -6.04
CA LYS A 654 13.72 47.60 -6.11
C LYS A 654 13.14 47.82 -7.49
N LYS A 655 12.87 46.76 -8.20
CA LYS A 655 12.36 46.80 -9.57
C LYS A 655 11.54 45.55 -9.89
N GLN A 656 10.63 45.69 -10.80
CA GLN A 656 9.95 44.53 -11.36
C GLN A 656 10.91 43.71 -12.24
N ARG A 657 10.79 42.37 -12.19
CA ARG A 657 11.56 41.46 -13.01
C ARG A 657 11.43 41.81 -14.48
N GLN A 658 12.56 41.86 -15.18
CA GLN A 658 12.58 42.16 -16.60
C GLN A 658 11.80 41.13 -17.41
N GLY A 659 10.91 41.57 -18.29
CA GLY A 659 10.08 40.69 -19.12
C GLY A 659 8.82 40.14 -18.42
N ALA A 660 8.60 40.45 -17.13
CA ALA A 660 7.36 40.08 -16.46
C ALA A 660 6.16 40.83 -17.09
N LYS A 661 5.16 40.04 -17.50
CA LYS A 661 3.89 40.57 -18.04
C LYS A 661 2.76 40.14 -17.15
N TYR A 662 1.95 41.08 -16.71
CA TYR A 662 0.76 40.79 -15.94
C TYR A 662 -0.35 40.28 -16.85
N ASP A 663 -0.84 39.09 -16.54
CA ASP A 663 -2.08 38.52 -17.10
C ASP A 663 -3.03 38.22 -15.95
N GLU A 664 -4.08 39.01 -15.85
CA GLU A 664 -5.06 38.96 -14.78
C GLU A 664 -5.72 37.58 -14.70
N LYS A 665 -6.18 37.05 -15.86
CA LYS A 665 -6.89 35.76 -15.92
C LYS A 665 -5.99 34.58 -15.55
N ALA A 666 -4.74 34.61 -16.01
CA ALA A 666 -3.78 33.58 -15.67
C ALA A 666 -3.46 33.59 -14.17
N MET A 667 -3.31 34.77 -13.57
CA MET A 667 -3.06 34.91 -12.14
C MET A 667 -4.26 34.52 -11.28
N GLU A 668 -5.46 34.92 -11.68
CA GLU A 668 -6.69 34.47 -11.02
C GLU A 668 -6.84 32.95 -11.06
N MET A 669 -6.54 32.34 -12.22
CA MET A 669 -6.55 30.87 -12.36
C MET A 669 -5.51 30.20 -11.46
N GLN A 670 -4.29 30.74 -11.36
CA GLN A 670 -3.24 30.23 -10.46
C GLN A 670 -3.67 30.32 -9.00
N LEU A 671 -4.21 31.45 -8.56
CA LEU A 671 -4.72 31.63 -7.20
C LEU A 671 -5.86 30.66 -6.89
N ARG A 672 -6.77 30.47 -7.84
CA ARG A 672 -7.85 29.49 -7.71
C ARG A 672 -7.31 28.06 -7.57
N GLN A 673 -6.31 27.66 -8.34
CA GLN A 673 -5.66 26.34 -8.20
C GLN A 673 -5.00 26.16 -6.83
N GLN A 674 -4.31 27.20 -6.32
CA GLN A 674 -3.72 27.18 -4.98
C GLN A 674 -4.80 27.07 -3.89
N ALA A 675 -5.89 27.80 -4.03
CA ALA A 675 -7.03 27.72 -3.12
C ALA A 675 -7.70 26.34 -3.15
N MET A 676 -7.84 25.74 -4.33
CA MET A 676 -8.35 24.36 -4.46
C MET A 676 -7.46 23.33 -3.79
N GLN A 677 -6.13 23.47 -3.91
CA GLN A 677 -5.17 22.60 -3.19
C GLN A 677 -5.25 22.79 -1.67
N ALA A 678 -5.43 24.03 -1.21
CA ALA A 678 -5.65 24.30 0.21
C ALA A 678 -6.99 23.73 0.71
N ALA A 679 -8.04 23.80 -0.13
CA ALA A 679 -9.35 23.25 0.18
C ALA A 679 -9.35 21.72 0.33
N SER A 680 -8.40 21.00 -0.26
CA SER A 680 -8.27 19.56 -0.05
C SER A 680 -8.00 19.19 1.42
N ARG A 681 -7.42 20.10 2.20
CA ARG A 681 -7.19 19.94 3.64
C ARG A 681 -8.46 20.10 4.47
N PHE A 682 -9.53 20.63 3.89
CA PHE A 682 -10.78 20.86 4.61
C PHE A 682 -11.43 19.58 5.12
N MET A 683 -11.28 18.48 4.37
CA MET A 683 -11.76 17.16 4.83
C MET A 683 -11.08 16.72 6.14
N ASN A 684 -9.80 17.05 6.35
CA ASN A 684 -9.12 16.75 7.60
C ASN A 684 -9.72 17.52 8.78
N GLU A 685 -10.11 18.80 8.57
CA GLU A 685 -10.79 19.59 9.60
C GLU A 685 -12.18 19.03 9.92
N LEU A 686 -12.91 18.56 8.91
CA LEU A 686 -14.19 17.89 9.11
C LEU A 686 -14.03 16.57 9.86
N TYR A 687 -13.00 15.80 9.52
CA TYR A 687 -12.66 14.55 10.21
C TYR A 687 -12.38 14.79 11.70
N ILE A 688 -11.57 15.81 12.02
CA ILE A 688 -11.25 16.21 13.40
C ILE A 688 -12.53 16.61 14.16
N LYS A 689 -13.45 17.32 13.50
CA LYS A 689 -14.72 17.78 14.10
C LYS A 689 -15.77 16.68 14.22
N ALA A 690 -15.62 15.59 13.47
CA ALA A 690 -16.57 14.50 13.44
C ALA A 690 -16.44 13.55 14.64
N ASP A 691 -15.43 13.76 15.50
CA ASP A 691 -15.14 12.97 16.69
C ASP A 691 -15.14 11.45 16.40
N VAL A 692 -14.32 11.09 15.38
CA VAL A 692 -14.26 9.72 14.88
C VAL A 692 -13.57 8.81 15.90
N VAL A 693 -14.26 7.77 16.33
CA VAL A 693 -13.70 6.70 17.17
C VAL A 693 -13.39 5.50 16.30
N ASP A 694 -12.13 5.05 16.31
CA ASP A 694 -11.67 3.88 15.57
C ASP A 694 -11.26 2.76 16.53
N ASN A 695 -12.03 1.69 16.53
CA ASN A 695 -11.81 0.50 17.37
C ASN A 695 -11.42 -0.73 16.52
N ARG A 696 -11.05 -0.55 15.26
CA ARG A 696 -10.73 -1.65 14.34
C ARG A 696 -9.62 -2.56 14.87
N TYR A 697 -8.67 -2.01 15.62
CA TYR A 697 -7.58 -2.77 16.27
C TYR A 697 -8.08 -3.89 17.19
N LEU A 698 -9.34 -3.84 17.67
CA LEU A 698 -9.93 -4.90 18.49
C LEU A 698 -10.37 -6.12 17.69
N PHE A 699 -10.51 -5.99 16.38
CA PHE A 699 -11.11 -7.02 15.52
C PHE A 699 -10.20 -7.51 14.41
N PHE A 700 -9.22 -6.71 14.05
CA PHE A 700 -8.47 -6.94 12.83
C PHE A 700 -6.96 -6.91 13.02
#